data_70aa1995ac1fa08c0905300d3f510c80
#
_entry.id   70aa1995ac1fa08c0905300d3f510c80
#
_cell.length_a   1.000
_cell.length_b   1.000
_cell.length_c   1.000
_cell.angle_alpha   90.00
_cell.angle_beta   90.00
_cell.angle_gamma   90.00
#
_symmetry.space_group_name_H-M   'P 1'
#
loop_
_entity.id
_entity.type
_entity.pdbx_description
1 polymer ?
#
loop_
_entity_poly.entity_id
_entity_poly.type
_entity_poly.pdbx_seq_one_letter_code
_entity_poly.pdbx_strand_id
1 'polypeptide(L)'
;MKDLVKFLKAQSKTSEDFDVIKIGLASPDMIRSWSFGEVKKPETINYRTFKPERDGLFCARIFGPVKDYECLCGKYKRLKHRGVICEKCGVEVTQTKVRRERMGHIELACPVAHIWFLKSLPSRIGLLLDMPLRDIERVLYFEMYIVTEPGMTDLERGQLLTEEQFLDAEDRWQDEFEAKMGAEAIQDLLKGIDLEVECEKLREELQETNSETKRKKITKRLKLLEAFQQSGNKPEWMVMTVLPVLPPDLRPLVPLDGGRFATSDLNDLYRRVINRNNRLKRLLDLIAPDIIVRNEKRMLQESVDALLDNGRRGRAITGSNRRPLKSLADMIKGKQGRFRQNLLGKRVDYSGRSVITVGPYLHLHQCGLPKKMALELFRPFIYAKLESRGYATTIKAAKKMVEREDAIVWDILAEVIREHPILLNRAPTLHRLGIQAFEPLLIEGKAIQLHPLVCAAFNADFDGDQMAVHVPLTLEAQLEARALMMSTNNVLSPANGDPIIVPSQDVVLGLYYMTREKVNGKGEGMLLQDPREAEKAYRTGEAELHSRVKVRITEYVKNEAGEFEEKTTLTDTTIGRAILWMIAPKGMPYSLFNQTLGKKAISKLINEAYRRLGLKEAVMFADHIMYTGFAYAARSGSSVGIDDMVIPEKKYEIISAAEAEVAEIQEQFQSGLVTAGERYNKVIDIWAAANERVAKAMMENLSQEEVINREGNPEKQASFNSIFMMADSGARGSAAQIRQLAGMRGLMARPDGSIIETPITANFREGLNVLQYFISTHGARKGLADTALKTANSGYLTRRLVDVAQDLVIVEDDCGTHEGLVMTLSLIHI
;
A
#
# COMPACT_ATOMS: atom_id res chain seq x y z
N MET A 1 -13.56 -41.61 -31.85
CA MET A 1 -13.13 -41.14 -30.54
C MET A 1 -12.29 -39.87 -30.58
N LYS A 2 -11.27 -39.76 -31.42
CA LYS A 2 -10.46 -38.53 -31.54
C LYS A 2 -11.26 -37.29 -32.01
N ASP A 3 -12.24 -37.48 -32.88
CA ASP A 3 -13.04 -36.37 -33.39
C ASP A 3 -14.14 -35.96 -32.39
N LEU A 4 -14.64 -36.86 -31.58
CA LEU A 4 -15.59 -36.57 -30.49
C LEU A 4 -14.88 -35.78 -29.36
N VAL A 5 -13.62 -36.10 -29.07
CA VAL A 5 -12.78 -35.37 -28.10
C VAL A 5 -12.40 -33.99 -28.63
N LYS A 6 -12.15 -33.84 -29.97
CA LYS A 6 -11.98 -32.54 -30.60
C LYS A 6 -13.26 -31.71 -30.57
N PHE A 7 -14.41 -32.35 -30.83
CA PHE A 7 -15.70 -31.65 -30.77
C PHE A 7 -16.09 -31.25 -29.33
N LEU A 8 -15.81 -32.08 -28.34
CA LEU A 8 -15.98 -31.74 -26.92
C LEU A 8 -15.00 -30.66 -26.45
N LYS A 9 -13.77 -30.67 -26.92
CA LYS A 9 -12.79 -29.56 -26.65
C LYS A 9 -13.16 -28.28 -27.36
N ALA A 10 -13.76 -28.32 -28.57
CA ALA A 10 -14.24 -27.11 -29.24
C ALA A 10 -15.48 -26.50 -28.57
N GLN A 11 -16.30 -27.30 -27.89
CA GLN A 11 -17.45 -26.79 -27.11
C GLN A 11 -17.08 -26.35 -25.69
N SER A 12 -15.88 -26.64 -25.21
CA SER A 12 -15.42 -26.29 -23.85
C SER A 12 -14.41 -25.15 -23.81
N LYS A 13 -14.23 -24.40 -24.88
CA LYS A 13 -13.53 -23.10 -24.81
C LYS A 13 -14.40 -22.16 -23.99
N THR A 14 -14.19 -22.16 -22.69
CA THR A 14 -14.74 -21.15 -21.80
C THR A 14 -14.10 -19.81 -22.16
N SER A 15 -14.82 -18.72 -21.97
CA SER A 15 -14.29 -17.35 -22.11
C SER A 15 -13.08 -17.06 -21.20
N GLU A 16 -12.67 -18.02 -20.42
CA GLU A 16 -11.52 -17.99 -19.49
C GLU A 16 -10.21 -18.44 -20.15
N ASP A 17 -10.28 -19.17 -21.30
CA ASP A 17 -9.08 -19.62 -22.03
C ASP A 17 -8.71 -18.60 -23.12
N PHE A 18 -7.87 -17.62 -22.77
CA PHE A 18 -7.34 -16.66 -23.73
C PHE A 18 -5.85 -16.41 -23.45
N ASP A 19 -5.08 -16.22 -24.52
CA ASP A 19 -3.64 -15.92 -24.44
C ASP A 19 -3.37 -14.41 -24.46
N VAL A 20 -4.22 -13.63 -25.13
CA VAL A 20 -4.01 -12.21 -25.40
C VAL A 20 -5.31 -11.42 -25.25
N ILE A 21 -5.18 -10.24 -24.65
CA ILE A 21 -6.26 -9.23 -24.59
C ILE A 21 -5.95 -8.12 -25.60
N LYS A 22 -6.86 -7.89 -26.55
CA LYS A 22 -6.80 -6.79 -27.51
C LYS A 22 -7.79 -5.70 -27.10
N ILE A 23 -7.31 -4.48 -26.91
CA ILE A 23 -8.13 -3.31 -26.62
C ILE A 23 -8.28 -2.50 -27.91
N GLY A 24 -9.52 -2.18 -28.29
CA GLY A 24 -9.83 -1.41 -29.49
C GLY A 24 -11.18 -0.74 -29.39
N LEU A 25 -11.53 0.06 -30.42
CA LEU A 25 -12.87 0.61 -30.57
C LEU A 25 -13.82 -0.46 -31.13
N ALA A 26 -15.03 -0.52 -30.60
CA ALA A 26 -16.06 -1.42 -31.08
C ALA A 26 -16.93 -0.72 -32.13
N SER A 27 -17.09 -1.33 -33.28
CA SER A 27 -18.08 -0.89 -34.28
C SER A 27 -19.52 -1.21 -33.77
N PRO A 28 -20.54 -0.50 -34.27
CA PRO A 28 -21.95 -0.83 -33.99
C PRO A 28 -22.28 -2.28 -34.32
N ASP A 29 -21.76 -2.81 -35.42
CA ASP A 29 -21.99 -4.20 -35.82
C ASP A 29 -21.32 -5.21 -34.91
N MET A 30 -20.14 -4.91 -34.41
CA MET A 30 -19.49 -5.74 -33.37
C MET A 30 -20.32 -5.79 -32.09
N ILE A 31 -20.87 -4.67 -31.66
CA ILE A 31 -21.69 -4.62 -30.43
C ILE A 31 -22.97 -5.46 -30.64
N ARG A 32 -23.59 -5.37 -31.82
CA ARG A 32 -24.75 -6.21 -32.16
C ARG A 32 -24.39 -7.69 -32.20
N SER A 33 -23.21 -8.04 -32.68
CA SER A 33 -22.75 -9.44 -32.74
C SER A 33 -22.49 -10.02 -31.34
N TRP A 34 -22.05 -9.24 -30.38
CA TRP A 34 -21.86 -9.65 -29.00
C TRP A 34 -23.17 -9.78 -28.24
N SER A 35 -24.21 -9.07 -28.66
CA SER A 35 -25.49 -8.98 -27.96
C SER A 35 -26.41 -10.16 -28.28
N PHE A 36 -27.09 -10.64 -27.27
CA PHE A 36 -28.14 -11.66 -27.38
C PHE A 36 -29.54 -11.09 -27.53
N GLY A 37 -29.69 -9.76 -27.54
CA GLY A 37 -30.96 -9.08 -27.75
C GLY A 37 -30.97 -7.62 -27.29
N GLU A 38 -31.98 -6.87 -27.74
CA GLU A 38 -32.19 -5.47 -27.40
C GLU A 38 -32.95 -5.35 -26.06
N VAL A 39 -32.44 -4.50 -25.17
CA VAL A 39 -33.14 -4.12 -23.94
C VAL A 39 -34.03 -2.91 -24.20
N LYS A 40 -35.35 -3.11 -24.19
CA LYS A 40 -36.35 -2.08 -24.51
C LYS A 40 -36.94 -1.42 -23.29
N LYS A 41 -37.05 -2.15 -22.17
CA LYS A 41 -37.74 -1.70 -20.98
C LYS A 41 -36.80 -1.38 -19.83
N PRO A 42 -37.08 -0.33 -19.03
CA PRO A 42 -36.27 0.05 -17.89
C PRO A 42 -36.51 -0.83 -16.66
N GLU A 43 -37.55 -1.65 -16.65
CA GLU A 43 -37.88 -2.51 -15.52
C GLU A 43 -36.80 -3.57 -15.31
N THR A 44 -36.57 -3.92 -14.05
CA THR A 44 -35.59 -4.93 -13.64
C THR A 44 -36.24 -6.25 -13.32
N ILE A 45 -37.02 -6.29 -12.24
CA ILE A 45 -37.75 -7.47 -11.76
C ILE A 45 -39.19 -7.09 -11.36
N ASN A 46 -40.08 -8.04 -11.41
CA ASN A 46 -41.43 -7.89 -10.87
C ASN A 46 -41.37 -7.97 -9.34
N TYR A 47 -41.75 -6.91 -8.63
CA TYR A 47 -41.66 -6.81 -7.18
C TYR A 47 -42.56 -7.83 -6.42
N ARG A 48 -43.59 -8.37 -7.06
CA ARG A 48 -44.50 -9.39 -6.46
C ARG A 48 -43.99 -10.82 -6.63
N THR A 49 -43.44 -11.12 -7.82
CA THR A 49 -43.04 -12.47 -8.19
C THR A 49 -41.54 -12.70 -8.15
N PHE A 50 -40.75 -11.66 -7.98
CA PHE A 50 -39.29 -11.64 -8.05
C PHE A 50 -38.70 -12.22 -9.34
N LYS A 51 -39.54 -12.37 -10.38
CA LYS A 51 -39.10 -12.85 -11.68
C LYS A 51 -38.62 -11.68 -12.56
N PRO A 52 -37.59 -11.88 -13.40
CA PRO A 52 -37.12 -10.86 -14.35
C PRO A 52 -38.25 -10.46 -15.33
N GLU A 53 -38.38 -9.15 -15.53
CA GLU A 53 -39.35 -8.65 -16.55
C GLU A 53 -38.82 -8.91 -17.96
N ARG A 54 -39.78 -9.14 -18.89
CA ARG A 54 -39.47 -9.41 -20.29
C ARG A 54 -38.94 -8.13 -20.96
N ASP A 55 -37.87 -8.28 -21.74
CA ASP A 55 -37.16 -7.20 -22.43
C ASP A 55 -36.62 -6.07 -21.52
N GLY A 56 -36.53 -6.36 -20.21
CA GLY A 56 -35.95 -5.49 -19.20
C GLY A 56 -34.43 -5.73 -19.00
N LEU A 57 -33.88 -5.01 -18.04
CA LEU A 57 -32.44 -5.10 -17.70
C LEU A 57 -31.98 -6.46 -17.16
N PHE A 58 -32.88 -7.29 -16.67
CA PHE A 58 -32.60 -8.65 -16.16
C PHE A 58 -33.28 -9.74 -16.94
N CYS A 59 -33.74 -9.46 -18.15
CA CYS A 59 -34.55 -10.38 -18.98
C CYS A 59 -33.90 -11.76 -19.13
N ALA A 60 -34.63 -12.81 -18.79
CA ALA A 60 -34.11 -14.18 -18.90
C ALA A 60 -33.98 -14.65 -20.37
N ARG A 61 -34.77 -14.08 -21.30
CA ARG A 61 -34.66 -14.37 -22.72
C ARG A 61 -33.32 -13.86 -23.31
N ILE A 62 -32.90 -12.66 -22.92
CA ILE A 62 -31.67 -12.04 -23.43
C ILE A 62 -30.45 -12.60 -22.71
N PHE A 63 -30.46 -12.61 -21.40
CA PHE A 63 -29.27 -12.88 -20.57
C PHE A 63 -29.17 -14.34 -20.08
N GLY A 64 -30.20 -15.13 -20.22
CA GLY A 64 -30.24 -16.53 -19.79
C GLY A 64 -31.06 -16.82 -18.54
N PRO A 65 -31.19 -18.09 -18.17
CA PRO A 65 -32.07 -18.55 -17.09
C PRO A 65 -31.57 -18.15 -15.70
N VAL A 66 -32.51 -18.00 -14.77
CA VAL A 66 -32.19 -17.65 -13.36
C VAL A 66 -31.78 -18.89 -12.55
N LYS A 67 -32.27 -20.09 -12.94
CA LYS A 67 -31.91 -21.37 -12.31
C LYS A 67 -31.29 -22.29 -13.36
N ASP A 68 -30.34 -23.12 -12.90
CA ASP A 68 -29.66 -24.06 -13.78
C ASP A 68 -30.65 -25.02 -14.46
N TYR A 69 -30.56 -25.10 -15.79
CA TYR A 69 -31.37 -25.99 -16.63
C TYR A 69 -32.88 -25.91 -16.39
N GLU A 70 -33.37 -24.71 -16.03
CA GLU A 70 -34.82 -24.46 -15.86
C GLU A 70 -35.21 -23.19 -16.63
N CYS A 71 -36.28 -23.27 -17.44
CA CYS A 71 -36.86 -22.10 -18.10
C CYS A 71 -37.69 -21.25 -17.11
N LEU A 72 -37.95 -19.99 -17.44
CA LEU A 72 -38.63 -19.04 -16.54
C LEU A 72 -40.06 -19.47 -16.20
N CYS A 73 -40.79 -20.10 -17.14
CA CYS A 73 -42.14 -20.57 -16.93
C CYS A 73 -42.23 -21.96 -16.26
N GLY A 74 -41.11 -22.68 -16.11
CA GLY A 74 -41.05 -23.98 -15.47
C GLY A 74 -41.51 -25.16 -16.36
N LYS A 75 -41.77 -24.94 -17.67
CA LYS A 75 -42.19 -26.03 -18.62
C LYS A 75 -41.04 -27.03 -18.81
N TYR A 76 -39.83 -26.57 -18.98
CA TYR A 76 -38.63 -27.39 -19.14
C TYR A 76 -37.77 -27.28 -17.88
N LYS A 77 -37.52 -28.41 -17.25
CA LYS A 77 -36.67 -28.56 -16.05
C LYS A 77 -35.70 -29.73 -16.28
N ARG A 78 -34.54 -29.67 -15.66
CA ARG A 78 -33.45 -30.67 -15.67
C ARG A 78 -32.59 -30.67 -16.93
N LEU A 79 -31.43 -31.30 -16.80
CA LEU A 79 -30.36 -31.40 -17.81
C LEU A 79 -30.81 -32.05 -19.13
N LYS A 80 -31.89 -32.88 -19.09
CA LYS A 80 -32.47 -33.57 -20.24
C LYS A 80 -32.86 -32.62 -21.40
N HIS A 81 -33.20 -31.37 -21.07
CA HIS A 81 -33.65 -30.36 -22.05
C HIS A 81 -32.57 -29.29 -22.33
N ARG A 82 -31.28 -29.61 -22.10
CA ARG A 82 -30.19 -28.67 -22.37
C ARG A 82 -30.21 -28.13 -23.81
N GLY A 83 -30.11 -26.81 -23.96
CA GLY A 83 -30.08 -26.14 -25.27
C GLY A 83 -31.42 -25.91 -25.94
N VAL A 84 -32.52 -26.35 -25.33
CA VAL A 84 -33.88 -26.14 -25.87
C VAL A 84 -34.34 -24.72 -25.52
N ILE A 85 -34.82 -23.99 -26.52
CA ILE A 85 -35.48 -22.69 -26.33
C ILE A 85 -36.95 -22.93 -26.03
N CYS A 86 -37.42 -22.48 -24.88
CA CYS A 86 -38.82 -22.65 -24.48
C CYS A 86 -39.76 -21.83 -25.36
N GLU A 87 -40.73 -22.48 -26.02
CA GLU A 87 -41.71 -21.85 -26.88
C GLU A 87 -42.59 -20.81 -26.16
N LYS A 88 -42.86 -21.02 -24.83
CA LYS A 88 -43.73 -20.14 -24.05
C LYS A 88 -43.00 -18.90 -23.52
N CYS A 89 -41.82 -19.04 -22.98
CA CYS A 89 -41.08 -17.92 -22.37
C CYS A 89 -39.85 -17.46 -23.19
N GLY A 90 -39.46 -18.21 -24.23
CA GLY A 90 -38.31 -17.90 -25.07
C GLY A 90 -36.94 -18.02 -24.38
N VAL A 91 -36.88 -18.61 -23.20
CA VAL A 91 -35.65 -18.78 -22.42
C VAL A 91 -34.95 -20.07 -22.83
N GLU A 92 -33.68 -19.99 -23.11
CA GLU A 92 -32.82 -21.15 -23.37
C GLU A 92 -32.50 -21.90 -22.08
N VAL A 93 -32.62 -23.24 -22.11
CA VAL A 93 -32.31 -24.10 -20.94
C VAL A 93 -30.81 -24.36 -20.87
N THR A 94 -30.11 -23.55 -20.12
CA THR A 94 -28.63 -23.60 -19.93
C THR A 94 -28.26 -23.37 -18.45
N GLN A 95 -27.01 -23.36 -18.15
CA GLN A 95 -26.51 -22.99 -16.82
C GLN A 95 -26.71 -21.50 -16.54
N THR A 96 -26.88 -21.13 -15.27
CA THR A 96 -26.97 -19.73 -14.83
C THR A 96 -25.70 -18.94 -15.04
N LYS A 97 -24.52 -19.58 -15.19
CA LYS A 97 -23.23 -18.96 -15.47
C LYS A 97 -23.27 -18.03 -16.70
N VAL A 98 -24.12 -18.33 -17.70
CA VAL A 98 -24.29 -17.50 -18.90
C VAL A 98 -24.81 -16.09 -18.60
N ARG A 99 -25.48 -15.87 -17.47
CA ARG A 99 -25.89 -14.53 -17.04
C ARG A 99 -24.72 -13.60 -16.66
N ARG A 100 -23.53 -14.16 -16.45
CA ARG A 100 -22.28 -13.40 -16.25
C ARG A 100 -21.60 -13.09 -17.58
N GLU A 101 -21.88 -13.79 -18.64
CA GLU A 101 -21.16 -13.74 -19.91
C GLU A 101 -21.95 -13.02 -21.01
N ARG A 102 -23.28 -13.20 -21.05
CA ARG A 102 -24.14 -12.66 -22.10
C ARG A 102 -24.36 -11.16 -21.95
N MET A 103 -24.07 -10.44 -23.03
CA MET A 103 -24.33 -9.02 -23.15
C MET A 103 -25.65 -8.75 -23.89
N GLY A 104 -26.28 -7.63 -23.61
CA GLY A 104 -27.37 -7.05 -24.38
C GLY A 104 -26.90 -5.75 -25.05
N HIS A 105 -27.82 -5.10 -25.76
CA HIS A 105 -27.60 -3.77 -26.35
C HIS A 105 -28.83 -2.90 -26.23
N ILE A 106 -28.63 -1.60 -26.37
CA ILE A 106 -29.67 -0.60 -26.49
C ILE A 106 -29.47 0.14 -27.82
N GLU A 107 -30.47 0.12 -28.72
CA GLU A 107 -30.46 0.93 -29.92
C GLU A 107 -30.82 2.39 -29.55
N LEU A 108 -29.87 3.28 -29.70
CA LEU A 108 -30.06 4.69 -29.40
C LEU A 108 -30.87 5.36 -30.51
N ALA A 109 -31.83 6.19 -30.15
CA ALA A 109 -32.64 6.96 -31.08
C ALA A 109 -31.86 8.06 -31.83
N CYS A 110 -30.73 8.45 -31.25
CA CYS A 110 -29.87 9.49 -31.79
C CYS A 110 -28.41 9.10 -31.46
N PRO A 111 -27.45 9.33 -32.37
CA PRO A 111 -26.02 9.13 -32.07
C PRO A 111 -25.59 9.91 -30.83
N VAL A 112 -24.68 9.34 -30.01
CA VAL A 112 -24.18 9.94 -28.77
C VAL A 112 -22.65 9.87 -28.79
N ALA A 113 -21.97 10.99 -28.54
CA ALA A 113 -20.52 11.02 -28.46
C ALA A 113 -20.01 10.37 -27.16
N HIS A 114 -18.93 9.60 -27.27
CA HIS A 114 -18.33 8.96 -26.11
C HIS A 114 -17.53 9.96 -25.28
N ILE A 115 -17.90 10.15 -24.01
CA ILE A 115 -17.31 11.16 -23.11
C ILE A 115 -15.81 10.99 -22.91
N TRP A 116 -15.28 9.78 -22.94
CA TRP A 116 -13.84 9.54 -22.79
C TRP A 116 -13.03 10.13 -23.94
N PHE A 117 -13.52 10.06 -25.18
CA PHE A 117 -12.84 10.61 -26.33
C PHE A 117 -13.09 12.10 -26.51
N LEU A 118 -14.15 12.61 -25.90
CA LEU A 118 -14.47 14.02 -25.89
C LEU A 118 -13.70 14.80 -24.82
N LYS A 119 -13.84 14.39 -23.55
CA LYS A 119 -13.31 15.12 -22.38
C LYS A 119 -11.90 14.69 -21.92
N SER A 120 -11.23 13.82 -22.66
CA SER A 120 -9.81 13.55 -22.42
C SER A 120 -8.97 14.79 -22.72
N LEU A 121 -7.88 14.97 -21.99
CA LEU A 121 -6.90 16.03 -22.28
C LEU A 121 -5.62 15.40 -22.85
N PRO A 122 -5.30 15.64 -24.14
CA PRO A 122 -6.06 16.38 -25.14
C PRO A 122 -7.27 15.59 -25.66
N SER A 123 -8.34 16.31 -26.09
CA SER A 123 -9.53 15.68 -26.68
C SER A 123 -9.19 14.95 -27.98
N ARG A 124 -9.54 13.66 -28.06
CA ARG A 124 -9.27 12.86 -29.27
C ARG A 124 -10.12 13.30 -30.43
N ILE A 125 -11.41 13.57 -30.21
CA ILE A 125 -12.32 14.10 -31.21
C ILE A 125 -11.84 15.48 -31.66
N GLY A 126 -11.43 16.35 -30.74
CA GLY A 126 -10.92 17.67 -31.04
C GLY A 126 -9.64 17.68 -31.87
N LEU A 127 -8.71 16.74 -31.59
CA LEU A 127 -7.49 16.60 -32.40
C LEU A 127 -7.75 16.12 -33.83
N LEU A 128 -8.73 15.21 -34.03
CA LEU A 128 -9.07 14.73 -35.34
C LEU A 128 -9.74 15.81 -36.18
N LEU A 129 -10.68 16.56 -35.61
CA LEU A 129 -11.40 17.63 -36.29
C LEU A 129 -10.62 18.94 -36.34
N ASP A 130 -9.49 19.04 -35.70
CA ASP A 130 -8.71 20.27 -35.45
C ASP A 130 -9.51 21.42 -34.85
N MET A 131 -10.45 21.07 -33.93
CA MET A 131 -11.35 22.02 -33.31
C MET A 131 -11.09 22.12 -31.80
N PRO A 132 -11.25 23.30 -31.18
CA PRO A 132 -11.21 23.45 -29.73
C PRO A 132 -12.30 22.65 -29.05
N LEU A 133 -11.99 22.03 -27.91
CA LEU A 133 -12.95 21.25 -27.13
C LEU A 133 -14.23 22.04 -26.78
N ARG A 134 -14.07 23.33 -26.48
CA ARG A 134 -15.19 24.21 -26.11
C ARG A 134 -16.22 24.35 -27.24
N ASP A 135 -15.76 24.40 -28.47
CA ASP A 135 -16.62 24.57 -29.64
C ASP A 135 -17.34 23.27 -29.97
N ILE A 136 -16.67 22.12 -29.85
CA ILE A 136 -17.30 20.81 -30.01
C ILE A 136 -18.36 20.59 -28.92
N GLU A 137 -18.13 21.04 -27.68
CA GLU A 137 -19.10 20.95 -26.60
C GLU A 137 -20.36 21.78 -26.91
N ARG A 138 -20.22 22.98 -27.46
CA ARG A 138 -21.37 23.81 -27.86
C ARG A 138 -22.23 23.12 -28.91
N VAL A 139 -21.61 22.47 -29.89
CA VAL A 139 -22.33 21.68 -30.88
C VAL A 139 -23.02 20.47 -30.29
N LEU A 140 -22.29 19.67 -29.48
CA LEU A 140 -22.81 18.44 -28.88
C LEU A 140 -24.02 18.66 -27.96
N TYR A 141 -24.02 19.76 -27.22
CA TYR A 141 -25.09 20.09 -26.27
C TYR A 141 -26.13 21.03 -26.83
N PHE A 142 -26.20 21.13 -28.18
CA PHE A 142 -27.23 21.86 -28.90
C PHE A 142 -27.27 23.38 -28.63
N GLU A 143 -26.11 24.02 -28.48
CA GLU A 143 -25.97 25.47 -28.34
C GLU A 143 -25.69 26.18 -29.67
N MET A 144 -25.02 25.50 -30.64
CA MET A 144 -24.63 26.06 -31.93
C MET A 144 -24.75 25.00 -33.04
N TYR A 145 -24.96 25.48 -34.26
CA TYR A 145 -24.88 24.68 -35.48
C TYR A 145 -23.46 24.56 -35.98
N ILE A 146 -23.14 23.47 -36.67
CA ILE A 146 -21.88 23.27 -37.39
C ILE A 146 -22.17 22.88 -38.84
N VAL A 147 -21.46 23.48 -39.76
CA VAL A 147 -21.57 23.17 -41.21
C VAL A 147 -20.93 21.82 -41.48
N THR A 148 -21.72 20.85 -41.93
CA THR A 148 -21.25 19.53 -42.34
C THR A 148 -20.83 19.49 -43.79
N GLU A 149 -21.68 20.07 -44.69
CA GLU A 149 -21.39 20.21 -46.08
C GLU A 149 -21.63 21.66 -46.53
N PRO A 150 -20.57 22.36 -47.00
CA PRO A 150 -20.69 23.77 -47.39
C PRO A 150 -21.36 23.96 -48.74
N GLY A 151 -21.47 22.95 -49.60
CA GLY A 151 -22.00 23.09 -50.95
C GLY A 151 -21.26 24.12 -51.80
N MET A 152 -22.01 24.99 -52.54
CA MET A 152 -21.48 26.13 -53.32
C MET A 152 -21.59 27.47 -52.56
N THR A 153 -21.58 27.46 -51.22
CA THR A 153 -21.72 28.66 -50.39
C THR A 153 -20.35 29.17 -49.90
N ASP A 154 -20.33 30.41 -49.38
CA ASP A 154 -19.12 31.03 -48.79
C ASP A 154 -18.77 30.47 -47.37
N LEU A 155 -19.46 29.40 -46.94
CA LEU A 155 -19.26 28.80 -45.65
C LEU A 155 -18.13 27.73 -45.69
N GLU A 156 -17.36 27.63 -44.61
CA GLU A 156 -16.32 26.59 -44.53
C GLU A 156 -16.84 25.37 -43.77
N ARG A 157 -16.36 24.19 -44.15
CA ARG A 157 -16.65 22.95 -43.44
C ARG A 157 -16.12 23.00 -41.98
N GLY A 158 -16.99 22.76 -41.00
CA GLY A 158 -16.64 22.87 -39.58
C GLY A 158 -16.84 24.27 -39.01
N GLN A 159 -17.37 25.23 -39.77
CA GLN A 159 -17.70 26.55 -39.26
C GLN A 159 -18.90 26.48 -38.30
N LEU A 160 -18.80 27.22 -37.17
CA LEU A 160 -19.89 27.30 -36.21
C LEU A 160 -20.82 28.46 -36.57
N LEU A 161 -22.12 28.19 -36.50
CA LEU A 161 -23.17 29.18 -36.71
C LEU A 161 -24.06 29.31 -35.47
N THR A 162 -24.38 30.55 -35.10
CA THR A 162 -25.42 30.77 -34.10
C THR A 162 -26.78 30.54 -34.76
N GLU A 163 -27.86 30.47 -33.95
CA GLU A 163 -29.22 30.26 -34.51
C GLU A 163 -29.64 31.38 -35.45
N GLU A 164 -29.28 32.63 -35.12
CA GLU A 164 -29.50 33.79 -36.01
C GLU A 164 -28.76 33.67 -37.34
N GLN A 165 -27.45 33.32 -37.29
CA GLN A 165 -26.62 33.15 -38.48
C GLN A 165 -27.07 31.98 -39.33
N PHE A 166 -27.61 30.93 -38.70
CA PHE A 166 -28.16 29.79 -39.43
C PHE A 166 -29.41 30.18 -40.20
N LEU A 167 -30.33 30.91 -39.60
CA LEU A 167 -31.54 31.41 -40.24
C LEU A 167 -31.21 32.40 -41.39
N ASP A 168 -30.26 33.31 -41.17
CA ASP A 168 -29.76 34.22 -42.22
C ASP A 168 -29.12 33.45 -43.39
N ALA A 169 -28.42 32.34 -43.10
CA ALA A 169 -27.81 31.51 -44.13
C ALA A 169 -28.87 30.67 -44.86
N GLU A 170 -29.88 30.15 -44.18
CA GLU A 170 -31.00 29.42 -44.76
C GLU A 170 -31.83 30.33 -45.69
N ASP A 171 -32.08 31.56 -45.28
CA ASP A 171 -32.76 32.56 -46.11
C ASP A 171 -31.97 32.92 -47.38
N ARG A 172 -30.60 32.90 -47.36
CA ARG A 172 -29.74 33.28 -48.50
C ARG A 172 -29.52 32.13 -49.50
N TRP A 173 -29.23 30.91 -48.97
CA TRP A 173 -28.75 29.79 -49.78
C TRP A 173 -29.69 28.57 -49.78
N GLN A 174 -30.83 28.62 -49.05
CA GLN A 174 -31.82 27.55 -48.90
C GLN A 174 -31.16 26.17 -48.69
N ASP A 175 -31.44 25.18 -49.57
CA ASP A 175 -30.97 23.79 -49.44
C ASP A 175 -29.55 23.54 -50.00
N GLU A 176 -28.76 24.60 -50.34
CA GLU A 176 -27.43 24.44 -50.95
C GLU A 176 -26.35 24.05 -49.94
N PHE A 177 -26.58 24.17 -48.60
CA PHE A 177 -25.65 23.77 -47.54
C PHE A 177 -26.35 22.93 -46.52
N GLU A 178 -25.56 22.12 -45.80
CA GLU A 178 -26.05 21.31 -44.70
C GLU A 178 -25.35 21.70 -43.38
N ALA A 179 -26.12 22.13 -42.38
CA ALA A 179 -25.63 22.38 -41.05
C ALA A 179 -26.49 21.66 -40.01
N LYS A 180 -25.85 20.95 -39.09
CA LYS A 180 -26.50 20.12 -38.10
C LYS A 180 -26.06 20.47 -36.68
N MET A 181 -26.79 20.01 -35.70
CA MET A 181 -26.44 20.06 -34.26
C MET A 181 -26.26 18.67 -33.68
N GLY A 182 -25.51 18.60 -32.59
CA GLY A 182 -25.39 17.38 -31.77
C GLY A 182 -24.33 16.41 -32.26
N ALA A 183 -24.37 15.20 -31.73
CA ALA A 183 -23.40 14.15 -32.00
C ALA A 183 -23.50 13.61 -33.47
N GLU A 184 -24.65 13.77 -34.10
CA GLU A 184 -24.87 13.39 -35.47
C GLU A 184 -24.02 14.22 -36.42
N ALA A 185 -23.96 15.53 -36.21
CA ALA A 185 -23.07 16.44 -36.98
C ALA A 185 -21.59 16.05 -36.82
N ILE A 186 -21.17 15.74 -35.61
CA ILE A 186 -19.78 15.31 -35.35
C ILE A 186 -19.48 13.97 -36.00
N GLN A 187 -20.45 13.03 -36.01
CA GLN A 187 -20.29 11.75 -36.65
C GLN A 187 -20.10 11.92 -38.17
N ASP A 188 -20.88 12.80 -38.77
CA ASP A 188 -20.77 13.06 -40.22
C ASP A 188 -19.44 13.75 -40.58
N LEU A 189 -18.98 14.67 -39.78
CA LEU A 189 -17.64 15.24 -39.93
C LEU A 189 -16.52 14.20 -39.80
N LEU A 190 -16.62 13.28 -38.83
CA LEU A 190 -15.63 12.22 -38.62
C LEU A 190 -15.64 11.18 -39.75
N LYS A 191 -16.81 10.87 -40.34
CA LYS A 191 -16.92 10.00 -41.53
C LYS A 191 -16.25 10.60 -42.76
N GLY A 192 -16.28 11.93 -42.87
CA GLY A 192 -15.71 12.66 -44.02
C GLY A 192 -14.19 12.87 -43.90
N ILE A 193 -13.51 12.32 -42.88
CA ILE A 193 -12.04 12.38 -42.77
C ILE A 193 -11.42 11.19 -43.52
N ASP A 194 -10.65 11.46 -44.55
CA ASP A 194 -9.77 10.47 -45.16
C ASP A 194 -8.43 10.47 -44.43
N LEU A 195 -8.14 9.36 -43.71
CA LEU A 195 -6.95 9.22 -42.89
C LEU A 195 -5.64 9.28 -43.68
N GLU A 196 -5.63 8.76 -44.91
CA GLU A 196 -4.43 8.70 -45.73
C GLU A 196 -4.09 10.09 -46.25
N VAL A 197 -5.05 10.78 -46.87
CA VAL A 197 -4.88 12.13 -47.41
C VAL A 197 -4.49 13.15 -46.30
N GLU A 198 -5.14 13.06 -45.16
CA GLU A 198 -4.82 13.98 -44.04
C GLU A 198 -3.41 13.69 -43.43
N CYS A 199 -2.97 12.43 -43.38
CA CYS A 199 -1.62 12.11 -42.93
C CYS A 199 -0.54 12.67 -43.85
N GLU A 200 -0.78 12.60 -45.20
CA GLU A 200 0.16 13.15 -46.17
C GLU A 200 0.24 14.67 -46.07
N LYS A 201 -0.89 15.35 -46.03
CA LYS A 201 -0.93 16.81 -45.85
C LYS A 201 -0.20 17.28 -44.61
N LEU A 202 -0.43 16.61 -43.46
CA LEU A 202 0.22 17.00 -42.22
C LEU A 202 1.73 16.71 -42.20
N ARG A 203 2.20 15.72 -42.99
CA ARG A 203 3.64 15.48 -43.19
C ARG A 203 4.29 16.58 -44.00
N GLU A 204 3.62 17.06 -45.07
CA GLU A 204 4.06 18.19 -45.89
C GLU A 204 4.10 19.48 -45.04
N GLU A 205 3.03 19.79 -44.31
CA GLU A 205 2.97 20.94 -43.39
C GLU A 205 4.06 20.90 -42.30
N LEU A 206 4.41 19.70 -41.79
CA LEU A 206 5.46 19.53 -40.80
C LEU A 206 6.85 19.91 -41.36
N GLN A 207 7.10 19.68 -42.68
CA GLN A 207 8.35 20.03 -43.32
C GLN A 207 8.44 21.54 -43.59
N GLU A 208 7.33 22.17 -43.96
CA GLU A 208 7.27 23.60 -44.26
C GLU A 208 7.27 24.50 -43.02
N THR A 209 6.76 24.01 -41.87
CA THR A 209 6.55 24.83 -40.69
C THR A 209 7.81 24.99 -39.86
N ASN A 210 8.24 26.24 -39.63
CA ASN A 210 9.40 26.59 -38.78
C ASN A 210 9.02 26.90 -37.29
N SER A 211 7.74 27.04 -36.98
CA SER A 211 7.27 27.35 -35.63
C SER A 211 7.21 26.09 -34.74
N GLU A 212 7.98 26.08 -33.67
CA GLU A 212 8.05 24.94 -32.72
C GLU A 212 6.68 24.57 -32.09
N THR A 213 5.85 25.56 -31.78
CA THR A 213 4.51 25.32 -31.22
C THR A 213 3.56 24.67 -32.22
N LYS A 214 3.60 25.13 -33.50
CA LYS A 214 2.82 24.51 -34.58
C LYS A 214 3.31 23.10 -34.85
N ARG A 215 4.62 22.87 -34.93
CA ARG A 215 5.19 21.53 -35.11
C ARG A 215 4.74 20.57 -34.01
N LYS A 216 4.73 20.96 -32.73
CA LYS A 216 4.23 20.13 -31.63
C LYS A 216 2.74 19.79 -31.78
N LYS A 217 1.91 20.74 -32.28
CA LYS A 217 0.47 20.51 -32.52
C LYS A 217 0.25 19.49 -33.64
N ILE A 218 0.92 19.72 -34.80
CA ILE A 218 0.86 18.86 -35.98
C ILE A 218 1.35 17.44 -35.64
N THR A 219 2.48 17.32 -34.91
CA THR A 219 3.01 16.02 -34.52
C THR A 219 2.03 15.22 -33.63
N LYS A 220 1.33 15.90 -32.70
CA LYS A 220 0.31 15.22 -31.86
C LYS A 220 -0.88 14.73 -32.68
N ARG A 221 -1.34 15.54 -33.67
CA ARG A 221 -2.44 15.17 -34.56
C ARG A 221 -2.03 14.02 -35.47
N LEU A 222 -0.84 14.11 -36.11
CA LEU A 222 -0.30 13.08 -37.00
C LEU A 222 -0.16 11.72 -36.28
N LYS A 223 0.42 11.69 -35.06
CA LYS A 223 0.52 10.46 -34.26
C LYS A 223 -0.85 9.79 -34.01
N LEU A 224 -1.88 10.59 -33.82
CA LEU A 224 -3.23 10.05 -33.58
C LEU A 224 -3.82 9.47 -34.87
N LEU A 225 -3.68 10.17 -36.02
CA LEU A 225 -4.15 9.70 -37.34
C LEU A 225 -3.43 8.42 -37.75
N GLU A 226 -2.10 8.39 -37.64
CA GLU A 226 -1.30 7.18 -37.90
C GLU A 226 -1.71 5.99 -37.03
N ALA A 227 -2.01 6.23 -35.75
CA ALA A 227 -2.50 5.20 -34.85
C ALA A 227 -3.87 4.65 -35.28
N PHE A 228 -4.77 5.49 -35.78
CA PHE A 228 -6.04 5.04 -36.37
C PHE A 228 -5.82 4.22 -37.63
N GLN A 229 -4.93 4.67 -38.53
CA GLN A 229 -4.60 3.97 -39.77
C GLN A 229 -4.01 2.57 -39.48
N GLN A 230 -3.01 2.48 -38.57
CA GLN A 230 -2.36 1.21 -38.21
C GLN A 230 -3.27 0.23 -37.53
N SER A 231 -4.19 0.71 -36.65
CA SER A 231 -5.10 -0.14 -35.87
C SER A 231 -6.31 -0.60 -36.67
N GLY A 232 -6.63 0.05 -37.83
CA GLY A 232 -7.82 -0.21 -38.61
C GLY A 232 -9.12 0.26 -37.96
N ASN A 233 -9.04 1.07 -36.91
CA ASN A 233 -10.20 1.68 -36.26
C ASN A 233 -10.69 2.87 -37.10
N LYS A 234 -12.04 3.02 -37.16
CA LYS A 234 -12.63 4.17 -37.86
C LYS A 234 -12.93 5.28 -36.83
N PRO A 235 -12.65 6.56 -37.19
CA PRO A 235 -12.93 7.69 -36.29
C PRO A 235 -14.41 7.82 -35.88
N GLU A 236 -15.33 7.46 -36.80
CA GLU A 236 -16.79 7.50 -36.60
C GLU A 236 -17.25 6.64 -35.41
N TRP A 237 -16.48 5.60 -35.04
CA TRP A 237 -16.83 4.72 -33.93
C TRP A 237 -16.69 5.38 -32.53
N MET A 238 -16.10 6.56 -32.47
CA MET A 238 -16.09 7.35 -31.23
C MET A 238 -17.45 7.98 -30.91
N VAL A 239 -18.38 7.97 -31.88
CA VAL A 239 -19.79 8.33 -31.71
C VAL A 239 -20.62 7.06 -31.74
N MET A 240 -21.31 6.79 -30.65
CA MET A 240 -22.04 5.54 -30.45
C MET A 240 -23.46 5.66 -30.99
N THR A 241 -23.90 4.68 -31.76
CA THR A 241 -25.30 4.48 -32.19
C THR A 241 -25.95 3.34 -31.42
N VAL A 242 -25.15 2.41 -30.93
CA VAL A 242 -25.58 1.25 -30.13
C VAL A 242 -24.79 1.23 -28.82
N LEU A 243 -25.50 1.13 -27.73
CA LEU A 243 -24.91 1.07 -26.38
C LEU A 243 -24.88 -0.37 -25.88
N PRO A 244 -23.74 -0.95 -25.52
CA PRO A 244 -23.69 -2.29 -24.91
C PRO A 244 -24.24 -2.27 -23.49
N VAL A 245 -24.95 -3.32 -23.12
CA VAL A 245 -25.48 -3.54 -21.76
C VAL A 245 -24.66 -4.64 -21.07
N LEU A 246 -24.11 -4.31 -19.94
CA LEU A 246 -23.30 -5.23 -19.11
C LEU A 246 -24.15 -6.43 -18.66
N PRO A 247 -23.58 -7.66 -18.58
CA PRO A 247 -24.29 -8.81 -18.06
C PRO A 247 -24.87 -8.57 -16.65
N PRO A 248 -26.06 -9.13 -16.33
CA PRO A 248 -26.76 -8.84 -15.07
C PRO A 248 -25.99 -9.25 -13.81
N ASP A 249 -25.21 -10.32 -13.85
CA ASP A 249 -24.42 -10.76 -12.68
C ASP A 249 -23.24 -9.85 -12.35
N LEU A 250 -22.81 -9.01 -13.30
CA LEU A 250 -21.80 -7.97 -13.07
C LEU A 250 -22.40 -6.67 -12.49
N ARG A 251 -23.73 -6.55 -12.47
CA ARG A 251 -24.52 -5.46 -11.86
C ARG A 251 -25.68 -6.01 -11.02
N PRO A 252 -25.37 -6.80 -9.98
CA PRO A 252 -26.34 -7.63 -9.31
C PRO A 252 -27.43 -6.83 -8.58
N LEU A 253 -28.59 -7.45 -8.46
CA LEU A 253 -29.72 -7.03 -7.63
C LEU A 253 -29.91 -8.11 -6.56
N VAL A 254 -29.55 -7.79 -5.31
CA VAL A 254 -29.54 -8.75 -4.20
C VAL A 254 -30.71 -8.48 -3.27
N PRO A 255 -31.56 -9.49 -2.98
CA PRO A 255 -32.60 -9.34 -1.97
C PRO A 255 -31.98 -9.24 -0.56
N LEU A 256 -32.46 -8.30 0.23
CA LEU A 256 -32.15 -8.14 1.65
C LEU A 256 -33.34 -8.61 2.49
N ASP A 257 -33.07 -8.88 3.76
CA ASP A 257 -34.12 -9.19 4.72
C ASP A 257 -35.12 -8.02 4.81
N GLY A 258 -36.45 -8.36 4.89
CA GLY A 258 -37.50 -7.36 4.91
C GLY A 258 -38.00 -6.93 3.53
N GLY A 259 -37.74 -7.70 2.45
CA GLY A 259 -38.32 -7.49 1.10
C GLY A 259 -37.72 -6.31 0.35
N ARG A 260 -36.60 -5.75 0.82
CA ARG A 260 -35.83 -4.68 0.16
C ARG A 260 -34.74 -5.29 -0.72
N PHE A 261 -34.31 -4.54 -1.74
CA PHE A 261 -33.26 -4.97 -2.64
C PHE A 261 -32.07 -3.98 -2.57
N ALA A 262 -30.88 -4.54 -2.51
CA ALA A 262 -29.66 -3.81 -2.78
C ALA A 262 -29.33 -3.94 -4.28
N THR A 263 -29.17 -2.81 -4.95
CA THR A 263 -28.90 -2.77 -6.39
C THR A 263 -27.59 -2.04 -6.68
N SER A 264 -26.91 -2.45 -7.74
CA SER A 264 -25.78 -1.69 -8.27
C SER A 264 -26.24 -0.35 -8.84
N ASP A 265 -25.46 0.70 -8.63
CA ASP A 265 -25.73 2.04 -9.17
C ASP A 265 -25.84 2.06 -10.71
N LEU A 266 -25.17 1.10 -11.39
CA LEU A 266 -25.25 0.94 -12.84
C LEU A 266 -26.69 0.66 -13.32
N ASN A 267 -27.49 -0.07 -12.57
CA ASN A 267 -28.88 -0.33 -12.93
C ASN A 267 -29.71 0.96 -12.99
N ASP A 268 -29.50 1.89 -12.07
CA ASP A 268 -30.19 3.18 -12.07
C ASP A 268 -29.73 4.04 -13.27
N LEU A 269 -28.46 4.02 -13.59
CA LEU A 269 -27.92 4.75 -14.73
C LEU A 269 -28.46 4.18 -16.06
N TYR A 270 -28.49 2.85 -16.22
CA TYR A 270 -29.10 2.22 -17.39
C TYR A 270 -30.60 2.51 -17.49
N ARG A 271 -31.34 2.49 -16.40
CA ARG A 271 -32.77 2.86 -16.38
C ARG A 271 -32.99 4.27 -16.85
N ARG A 272 -32.17 5.24 -16.44
CA ARG A 272 -32.23 6.64 -16.90
C ARG A 272 -31.98 6.72 -18.41
N VAL A 273 -30.96 6.04 -18.91
CA VAL A 273 -30.69 6.00 -20.35
C VAL A 273 -31.87 5.43 -21.14
N ILE A 274 -32.41 4.27 -20.72
CA ILE A 274 -33.54 3.64 -21.41
C ILE A 274 -34.81 4.51 -21.38
N ASN A 275 -35.11 5.14 -20.26
CA ASN A 275 -36.25 6.02 -20.12
C ASN A 275 -36.14 7.24 -21.07
N ARG A 276 -34.95 7.87 -21.10
CA ARG A 276 -34.71 9.00 -22.02
C ARG A 276 -34.77 8.58 -23.47
N ASN A 277 -34.16 7.44 -23.81
CA ASN A 277 -34.18 6.89 -25.15
C ASN A 277 -35.61 6.58 -25.63
N ASN A 278 -36.43 5.90 -24.81
CA ASN A 278 -37.81 5.59 -25.14
C ASN A 278 -38.68 6.84 -25.27
N ARG A 279 -38.45 7.83 -24.42
CA ARG A 279 -39.12 9.12 -24.51
C ARG A 279 -38.77 9.86 -25.81
N LEU A 280 -37.50 9.86 -26.20
CA LEU A 280 -37.04 10.45 -27.45
C LEU A 280 -37.63 9.73 -28.65
N LYS A 281 -37.64 8.38 -28.67
CA LYS A 281 -38.30 7.60 -29.74
C LYS A 281 -39.80 7.99 -29.90
N ARG A 282 -40.50 8.09 -28.79
CA ARG A 282 -41.92 8.51 -28.80
C ARG A 282 -42.14 9.95 -29.32
N LEU A 283 -41.23 10.89 -28.95
CA LEU A 283 -41.31 12.26 -29.43
C LEU A 283 -41.02 12.35 -30.93
N LEU A 284 -40.09 11.56 -31.46
CA LEU A 284 -39.83 11.47 -32.88
C LEU A 284 -41.02 10.87 -33.67
N ASP A 285 -41.64 9.81 -33.14
CA ASP A 285 -42.81 9.20 -33.74
C ASP A 285 -44.04 10.14 -33.77
N LEU A 286 -44.14 11.04 -32.79
CA LEU A 286 -45.20 12.05 -32.68
C LEU A 286 -44.92 13.34 -33.41
N ILE A 287 -43.78 13.45 -34.11
CA ILE A 287 -43.34 14.65 -34.85
C ILE A 287 -43.47 15.91 -33.93
N ALA A 288 -42.85 15.81 -32.72
CA ALA A 288 -42.94 16.87 -31.73
C ALA A 288 -42.10 18.10 -32.18
N PRO A 289 -42.37 19.30 -31.66
CA PRO A 289 -41.59 20.49 -31.95
C PRO A 289 -40.09 20.32 -31.66
N ASP A 290 -39.26 20.86 -32.59
CA ASP A 290 -37.78 20.71 -32.54
C ASP A 290 -37.15 21.08 -31.23
N ILE A 291 -37.61 22.15 -30.56
CA ILE A 291 -37.09 22.61 -29.26
C ILE A 291 -37.15 21.48 -28.21
N ILE A 292 -38.27 20.74 -28.20
CA ILE A 292 -38.50 19.62 -27.27
C ILE A 292 -37.61 18.44 -27.63
N VAL A 293 -37.50 18.12 -28.92
CA VAL A 293 -36.66 17.04 -29.43
C VAL A 293 -35.19 17.32 -29.14
N ARG A 294 -34.69 18.52 -29.39
CA ARG A 294 -33.32 18.95 -29.10
C ARG A 294 -33.01 18.81 -27.61
N ASN A 295 -33.91 19.27 -26.73
CA ASN A 295 -33.72 19.15 -25.29
C ASN A 295 -33.66 17.69 -24.82
N GLU A 296 -34.50 16.80 -25.38
CA GLU A 296 -34.47 15.40 -25.02
C GLU A 296 -33.24 14.67 -25.60
N LYS A 297 -32.77 15.03 -26.80
CA LYS A 297 -31.48 14.56 -27.36
C LYS A 297 -30.32 14.98 -26.42
N ARG A 298 -30.31 16.21 -25.93
CA ARG A 298 -29.30 16.69 -24.96
C ARG A 298 -29.35 15.90 -23.66
N MET A 299 -30.55 15.64 -23.13
CA MET A 299 -30.72 14.87 -21.91
C MET A 299 -30.31 13.40 -22.09
N LEU A 300 -30.49 12.80 -23.27
CA LEU A 300 -30.00 11.47 -23.61
C LEU A 300 -28.47 11.46 -23.62
N GLN A 301 -27.83 12.45 -24.27
CA GLN A 301 -26.37 12.62 -24.25
C GLN A 301 -25.85 12.70 -22.81
N GLU A 302 -26.45 13.52 -21.96
CA GLU A 302 -26.08 13.66 -20.54
C GLU A 302 -26.25 12.36 -19.76
N SER A 303 -27.31 11.61 -20.04
CA SER A 303 -27.57 10.30 -19.37
C SER A 303 -26.52 9.25 -19.74
N VAL A 304 -26.10 9.21 -21.00
CA VAL A 304 -25.04 8.30 -21.45
C VAL A 304 -23.69 8.74 -20.91
N ASP A 305 -23.41 10.03 -20.86
CA ASP A 305 -22.20 10.58 -20.24
C ASP A 305 -22.10 10.20 -18.76
N ALA A 306 -23.21 10.27 -18.02
CA ALA A 306 -23.25 9.85 -16.62
C ALA A 306 -23.07 8.33 -16.45
N LEU A 307 -23.57 7.52 -17.37
CA LEU A 307 -23.35 6.07 -17.35
C LEU A 307 -21.87 5.72 -17.57
N LEU A 308 -21.21 6.39 -18.49
CA LEU A 308 -19.82 6.11 -18.83
C LEU A 308 -18.85 6.70 -17.80
N ASP A 309 -19.01 7.95 -17.42
CA ASP A 309 -18.16 8.64 -16.43
C ASP A 309 -18.94 9.76 -15.71
N ASN A 310 -19.56 9.39 -14.60
CA ASN A 310 -20.37 10.32 -13.82
C ASN A 310 -19.51 11.39 -13.14
N GLY A 311 -19.91 12.65 -13.30
CA GLY A 311 -19.21 13.79 -12.70
C GLY A 311 -18.08 14.38 -13.53
N ARG A 312 -17.82 13.83 -14.73
CA ARG A 312 -16.80 14.39 -15.64
C ARG A 312 -17.27 15.69 -16.28
N ARG A 313 -18.59 15.86 -16.47
CA ARG A 313 -19.22 17.07 -16.95
C ARG A 313 -20.23 17.58 -15.93
N GLY A 314 -19.97 18.73 -15.34
CA GLY A 314 -20.88 19.39 -14.41
C GLY A 314 -21.09 18.62 -13.10
N ARG A 315 -22.25 18.76 -12.51
CA ARG A 315 -22.59 18.08 -11.26
C ARG A 315 -22.87 16.60 -11.50
N ALA A 316 -22.26 15.75 -10.68
CA ALA A 316 -22.53 14.32 -10.72
C ALA A 316 -23.99 14.00 -10.39
N ILE A 317 -24.57 13.03 -11.06
CA ILE A 317 -25.91 12.51 -10.74
C ILE A 317 -25.81 11.75 -9.42
N THR A 318 -26.71 12.12 -8.50
CA THR A 318 -26.73 11.56 -7.14
C THR A 318 -27.93 10.62 -6.94
N GLY A 319 -27.77 9.65 -6.05
CA GLY A 319 -28.85 8.80 -5.56
C GLY A 319 -29.68 9.48 -4.46
N SER A 320 -30.59 8.71 -3.84
CA SER A 320 -31.46 9.17 -2.74
C SER A 320 -30.69 9.78 -1.55
N ASN A 321 -29.50 9.27 -1.27
CA ASN A 321 -28.64 9.72 -0.15
C ASN A 321 -27.68 10.86 -0.54
N ARG A 322 -27.94 11.60 -1.62
CA ARG A 322 -27.06 12.65 -2.17
C ARG A 322 -25.64 12.17 -2.51
N ARG A 323 -25.37 10.88 -2.49
CA ARG A 323 -24.11 10.29 -2.91
C ARG A 323 -24.05 10.20 -4.44
N PRO A 324 -22.92 10.57 -5.09
CA PRO A 324 -22.74 10.35 -6.51
C PRO A 324 -22.89 8.86 -6.88
N LEU A 325 -23.60 8.58 -7.97
CA LEU A 325 -23.75 7.21 -8.48
C LEU A 325 -22.43 6.74 -9.12
N LYS A 326 -22.07 5.49 -8.86
CA LYS A 326 -20.86 4.86 -9.40
C LYS A 326 -21.06 4.48 -10.86
N SER A 327 -20.31 5.11 -11.76
CA SER A 327 -20.35 4.88 -13.20
C SER A 327 -19.45 3.72 -13.64
N LEU A 328 -19.46 3.36 -14.94
CA LEU A 328 -18.58 2.35 -15.53
C LEU A 328 -17.10 2.71 -15.37
N ALA A 329 -16.73 3.99 -15.54
CA ALA A 329 -15.36 4.44 -15.31
C ALA A 329 -14.92 4.23 -13.86
N ASP A 330 -15.80 4.48 -12.89
CA ASP A 330 -15.52 4.28 -11.47
C ASP A 330 -15.40 2.79 -11.08
N MET A 331 -15.95 1.90 -11.89
CA MET A 331 -15.76 0.45 -11.73
C MET A 331 -14.34 -0.01 -12.08
N ILE A 332 -13.62 0.75 -12.89
CA ILE A 332 -12.28 0.41 -13.39
C ILE A 332 -11.20 1.17 -12.64
N LYS A 333 -11.36 2.48 -12.47
CA LYS A 333 -10.38 3.38 -11.87
C LYS A 333 -10.52 3.52 -10.35
N GLY A 334 -9.46 3.98 -9.72
CA GLY A 334 -9.42 4.28 -8.29
C GLY A 334 -9.17 3.08 -7.38
N LYS A 335 -9.20 3.31 -6.06
CA LYS A 335 -8.90 2.30 -5.02
C LYS A 335 -9.91 1.15 -5.01
N GLN A 336 -11.17 1.44 -5.34
CA GLN A 336 -12.27 0.48 -5.41
C GLN A 336 -12.57 0.01 -6.83
N GLY A 337 -11.70 0.34 -7.77
CA GLY A 337 -11.80 -0.09 -9.15
C GLY A 337 -11.31 -1.53 -9.36
N ARG A 338 -11.62 -2.09 -10.54
CA ARG A 338 -11.32 -3.49 -10.87
C ARG A 338 -9.81 -3.77 -10.82
N PHE A 339 -8.98 -2.87 -11.32
CA PHE A 339 -7.53 -3.06 -11.33
C PHE A 339 -6.95 -3.20 -9.93
N ARG A 340 -7.28 -2.27 -9.02
CA ARG A 340 -6.69 -2.24 -7.68
C ARG A 340 -7.32 -3.22 -6.69
N GLN A 341 -8.59 -3.54 -6.85
CA GLN A 341 -9.34 -4.34 -5.88
C GLN A 341 -9.40 -5.83 -6.24
N ASN A 342 -9.37 -6.17 -7.53
CA ASN A 342 -9.63 -7.54 -7.99
C ASN A 342 -8.53 -8.15 -8.86
N LEU A 343 -7.68 -7.32 -9.52
CA LEU A 343 -6.63 -7.80 -10.42
C LEU A 343 -5.24 -7.76 -9.79
N LEU A 344 -4.81 -6.63 -9.23
CA LEU A 344 -3.51 -6.50 -8.55
C LEU A 344 -3.47 -7.24 -7.21
N GLY A 345 -4.61 -7.49 -6.61
CA GLY A 345 -4.74 -8.26 -5.37
C GLY A 345 -6.17 -8.70 -5.17
N LYS A 346 -6.34 -9.90 -4.60
CA LYS A 346 -7.65 -10.50 -4.32
C LYS A 346 -7.73 -10.88 -2.85
N ARG A 347 -8.95 -11.00 -2.31
CA ARG A 347 -9.18 -11.67 -1.04
C ARG A 347 -8.94 -13.17 -1.22
N VAL A 348 -8.22 -13.75 -0.29
CA VAL A 348 -7.83 -15.17 -0.37
C VAL A 348 -8.42 -15.95 0.79
N ASP A 349 -8.72 -17.22 0.54
CA ASP A 349 -9.11 -18.20 1.56
C ASP A 349 -7.87 -18.69 2.33
N TYR A 350 -8.07 -19.50 3.36
CA TYR A 350 -7.04 -20.04 4.22
C TYR A 350 -6.17 -18.96 4.85
N SER A 351 -6.82 -17.90 5.27
CA SER A 351 -6.21 -16.77 5.97
C SER A 351 -7.00 -16.44 7.22
N GLY A 352 -6.28 -15.96 8.21
CA GLY A 352 -6.86 -15.52 9.48
C GLY A 352 -6.13 -14.32 10.02
N ARG A 353 -6.66 -13.72 11.06
CA ARG A 353 -6.08 -12.55 11.71
C ARG A 353 -6.21 -12.65 13.21
N SER A 354 -5.16 -12.30 13.95
CA SER A 354 -5.18 -12.22 15.42
C SER A 354 -4.19 -11.19 15.93
N VAL A 355 -4.34 -10.86 17.21
CA VAL A 355 -3.40 -10.01 17.92
C VAL A 355 -2.08 -10.74 18.11
N ILE A 356 -0.97 -10.00 18.10
CA ILE A 356 0.37 -10.54 18.32
C ILE A 356 0.83 -10.31 19.76
N THR A 357 1.62 -11.26 20.27
CA THR A 357 2.33 -11.16 21.54
C THR A 357 3.78 -11.55 21.37
N VAL A 358 4.62 -11.19 22.33
CA VAL A 358 6.03 -11.58 22.30
C VAL A 358 6.20 -13.08 22.52
N GLY A 359 7.08 -13.68 21.74
CA GLY A 359 7.51 -15.08 21.90
C GLY A 359 9.02 -15.14 22.16
N PRO A 360 9.49 -14.87 23.39
CA PRO A 360 10.92 -14.75 23.68
C PRO A 360 11.70 -16.06 23.58
N TYR A 361 11.02 -17.19 23.63
CA TYR A 361 11.63 -18.53 23.57
C TYR A 361 11.61 -19.15 22.15
N LEU A 362 11.04 -18.46 21.19
CA LEU A 362 11.00 -18.92 19.81
C LEU A 362 12.38 -18.80 19.15
N HIS A 363 12.67 -19.70 18.23
CA HIS A 363 13.77 -19.51 17.29
C HIS A 363 13.34 -18.57 16.14
N LEU A 364 14.30 -17.97 15.46
CA LEU A 364 14.03 -16.97 14.42
C LEU A 364 13.10 -17.48 13.32
N HIS A 365 13.15 -18.76 12.98
CA HIS A 365 12.29 -19.38 11.96
C HIS A 365 10.91 -19.79 12.46
N GLN A 366 10.62 -19.63 13.75
CA GLN A 366 9.40 -20.12 14.39
C GLN A 366 8.44 -18.99 14.72
N CYS A 367 7.15 -19.31 14.72
CA CYS A 367 6.10 -18.47 15.28
C CYS A 367 5.11 -19.32 16.08
N GLY A 368 4.50 -18.73 17.10
CA GLY A 368 3.45 -19.40 17.88
C GLY A 368 2.08 -19.17 17.24
N LEU A 369 1.41 -20.24 16.79
CA LEU A 369 0.08 -20.16 16.20
C LEU A 369 -0.95 -20.77 17.17
N PRO A 370 -2.04 -20.05 17.51
CA PRO A 370 -3.12 -20.60 18.33
C PRO A 370 -3.69 -21.88 17.73
N LYS A 371 -3.79 -22.93 18.54
CA LYS A 371 -4.22 -24.26 18.07
C LYS A 371 -5.61 -24.25 17.40
N LYS A 372 -6.56 -23.46 17.92
CA LYS A 372 -7.90 -23.36 17.31
C LYS A 372 -7.87 -22.63 15.96
N MET A 373 -7.01 -21.63 15.80
CA MET A 373 -6.80 -20.96 14.54
C MET A 373 -6.13 -21.91 13.52
N ALA A 374 -5.14 -22.68 13.95
CA ALA A 374 -4.48 -23.68 13.13
C ALA A 374 -5.45 -24.77 12.66
N LEU A 375 -6.33 -25.25 13.52
CA LEU A 375 -7.36 -26.23 13.19
C LEU A 375 -8.25 -25.76 12.05
N GLU A 376 -8.66 -24.49 12.07
CA GLU A 376 -9.51 -23.90 11.04
C GLU A 376 -8.75 -23.70 9.72
N LEU A 377 -7.53 -23.20 9.78
CA LEU A 377 -6.71 -22.91 8.59
C LEU A 377 -6.27 -24.17 7.84
N PHE A 378 -5.95 -25.24 8.56
CA PHE A 378 -5.44 -26.50 8.00
C PHE A 378 -6.50 -27.55 7.77
N ARG A 379 -7.79 -27.22 7.82
CA ARG A 379 -8.90 -28.18 7.65
C ARG A 379 -8.75 -29.14 6.47
N PRO A 380 -8.45 -28.71 5.23
CA PRO A 380 -8.36 -29.64 4.11
C PRO A 380 -7.25 -30.69 4.28
N PHE A 381 -6.14 -30.28 4.83
CA PHE A 381 -4.99 -31.16 5.09
C PHE A 381 -5.30 -32.18 6.18
N ILE A 382 -6.05 -31.76 7.20
CA ILE A 382 -6.51 -32.65 8.28
C ILE A 382 -7.51 -33.68 7.72
N TYR A 383 -8.45 -33.27 6.88
CA TYR A 383 -9.41 -34.19 6.25
C TYR A 383 -8.69 -35.23 5.39
N ALA A 384 -7.74 -34.82 4.57
CA ALA A 384 -6.95 -35.72 3.74
C ALA A 384 -6.15 -36.73 4.57
N LYS A 385 -5.56 -36.29 5.70
CA LYS A 385 -4.82 -37.17 6.61
C LYS A 385 -5.73 -38.13 7.39
N LEU A 386 -6.89 -37.69 7.86
CA LEU A 386 -7.89 -38.53 8.54
C LEU A 386 -8.39 -39.64 7.60
N GLU A 387 -8.63 -39.32 6.33
CA GLU A 387 -9.06 -40.29 5.33
C GLU A 387 -7.93 -41.25 4.96
N SER A 388 -6.71 -40.78 4.70
CA SER A 388 -5.57 -41.62 4.34
C SER A 388 -5.13 -42.60 5.45
N ARG A 389 -5.34 -42.24 6.72
CA ARG A 389 -5.05 -43.10 7.87
C ARG A 389 -6.22 -44.01 8.27
N GLY A 390 -7.35 -43.89 7.59
CA GLY A 390 -8.53 -44.73 7.83
C GLY A 390 -9.35 -44.39 9.08
N TYR A 391 -9.09 -43.26 9.75
CA TYR A 391 -9.90 -42.81 10.88
C TYR A 391 -11.28 -42.33 10.46
N ALA A 392 -11.42 -41.86 9.23
CA ALA A 392 -12.67 -41.46 8.64
C ALA A 392 -12.86 -42.12 7.26
N THR A 393 -14.01 -42.69 7.01
CA THR A 393 -14.33 -43.36 5.73
C THR A 393 -14.89 -42.39 4.70
N THR A 394 -15.35 -41.22 5.14
CA THR A 394 -15.93 -40.20 4.28
C THR A 394 -15.57 -38.80 4.79
N ILE A 395 -15.49 -37.83 3.87
CA ILE A 395 -15.24 -36.41 4.19
C ILE A 395 -16.28 -35.88 5.22
N LYS A 396 -17.52 -36.37 5.14
CA LYS A 396 -18.57 -36.00 6.10
C LYS A 396 -18.30 -36.47 7.51
N ALA A 397 -17.71 -37.67 7.66
CA ALA A 397 -17.30 -38.21 8.95
C ALA A 397 -16.09 -37.44 9.49
N ALA A 398 -15.09 -37.18 8.64
CA ALA A 398 -13.94 -36.35 8.98
C ALA A 398 -14.34 -34.93 9.46
N LYS A 399 -15.29 -34.30 8.77
CA LYS A 399 -15.82 -33.01 9.19
C LYS A 399 -16.45 -33.03 10.57
N LYS A 400 -17.25 -34.04 10.89
CA LYS A 400 -17.85 -34.23 12.21
C LYS A 400 -16.82 -34.44 13.32
N MET A 401 -15.74 -35.20 13.04
CA MET A 401 -14.65 -35.41 14.00
C MET A 401 -13.92 -34.10 14.30
N VAL A 402 -13.64 -33.29 13.29
CA VAL A 402 -13.00 -31.96 13.48
C VAL A 402 -13.90 -31.00 14.22
N GLU A 403 -15.22 -31.00 13.96
CA GLU A 403 -16.21 -30.17 14.67
C GLU A 403 -16.35 -30.58 16.16
N ARG A 404 -16.08 -31.85 16.50
CA ARG A 404 -16.07 -32.35 17.88
C ARG A 404 -14.76 -32.11 18.62
N GLU A 405 -13.74 -31.67 17.90
CA GLU A 405 -12.38 -31.49 18.45
C GLU A 405 -11.83 -32.76 19.14
N ASP A 406 -12.01 -33.93 18.49
CA ASP A 406 -11.54 -35.21 19.02
C ASP A 406 -10.01 -35.19 19.26
N ALA A 407 -9.50 -35.94 20.25
CA ALA A 407 -8.08 -35.97 20.58
C ALA A 407 -7.18 -36.33 19.39
N ILE A 408 -7.61 -37.31 18.58
CA ILE A 408 -6.90 -37.73 17.35
C ILE A 408 -6.71 -36.57 16.36
N VAL A 409 -7.65 -35.63 16.30
CA VAL A 409 -7.56 -34.47 15.38
C VAL A 409 -6.39 -33.57 15.77
N TRP A 410 -6.11 -33.40 17.04
CA TRP A 410 -4.97 -32.60 17.53
C TRP A 410 -3.63 -33.23 17.20
N ASP A 411 -3.51 -34.58 17.31
CA ASP A 411 -2.31 -35.31 16.93
C ASP A 411 -2.04 -35.19 15.43
N ILE A 412 -3.09 -35.32 14.62
CA ILE A 412 -2.99 -35.14 13.16
C ILE A 412 -2.65 -33.69 12.81
N LEU A 413 -3.24 -32.72 13.49
CA LEU A 413 -2.88 -31.30 13.29
C LEU A 413 -1.39 -31.05 13.56
N ALA A 414 -0.86 -31.60 14.65
CA ALA A 414 0.55 -31.47 14.98
C ALA A 414 1.46 -32.06 13.90
N GLU A 415 1.04 -33.19 13.29
CA GLU A 415 1.76 -33.79 12.18
C GLU A 415 1.67 -32.97 10.89
N VAL A 416 0.49 -32.45 10.56
CA VAL A 416 0.25 -31.65 9.34
C VAL A 416 1.04 -30.35 9.36
N ILE A 417 1.15 -29.72 10.52
CA ILE A 417 1.87 -28.44 10.69
C ILE A 417 3.38 -28.63 10.57
N ARG A 418 3.89 -29.80 10.87
CA ARG A 418 5.31 -30.08 10.80
C ARG A 418 5.84 -29.86 9.38
N GLU A 419 6.83 -28.96 9.29
CA GLU A 419 7.48 -28.57 8.02
C GLU A 419 6.58 -27.82 7.02
N HIS A 420 5.36 -27.42 7.40
CA HIS A 420 4.48 -26.60 6.58
C HIS A 420 4.61 -25.12 6.95
N PRO A 421 5.31 -24.30 6.16
CA PRO A 421 5.50 -22.89 6.48
C PRO A 421 4.18 -22.12 6.37
N ILE A 422 4.03 -21.11 7.20
CA ILE A 422 2.94 -20.14 7.11
C ILE A 422 3.51 -18.74 6.84
N LEU A 423 2.72 -17.89 6.20
CA LEU A 423 3.09 -16.50 5.94
C LEU A 423 2.43 -15.59 6.98
N LEU A 424 3.23 -14.76 7.63
CA LEU A 424 2.75 -13.68 8.48
C LEU A 424 2.89 -12.34 7.76
N ASN A 425 1.85 -11.51 7.87
CA ASN A 425 1.81 -10.17 7.28
C ASN A 425 1.27 -9.16 8.29
N ARG A 426 1.92 -8.00 8.37
CA ARG A 426 1.41 -6.85 9.11
C ARG A 426 1.08 -5.71 8.14
N ALA A 427 -0.12 -5.15 8.26
CA ALA A 427 -0.51 -3.94 7.56
C ALA A 427 -0.10 -2.69 8.37
N PRO A 428 0.46 -1.64 7.74
CA PRO A 428 0.74 -1.51 6.31
C PRO A 428 2.01 -2.25 5.89
N THR A 429 1.98 -2.92 4.73
CA THR A 429 3.15 -3.57 4.15
C THR A 429 3.96 -2.54 3.37
N LEU A 430 5.01 -2.01 3.97
CA LEU A 430 5.82 -0.93 3.40
C LEU A 430 6.93 -1.44 2.47
N HIS A 431 7.44 -2.65 2.72
CA HIS A 431 8.51 -3.28 1.96
C HIS A 431 8.32 -4.81 1.94
N ARG A 432 9.12 -5.52 1.16
CA ARG A 432 8.97 -6.97 0.98
C ARG A 432 9.08 -7.77 2.27
N LEU A 433 9.82 -7.29 3.26
CA LEU A 433 9.98 -7.97 4.55
C LEU A 433 8.76 -7.80 5.49
N GLY A 434 7.74 -7.05 5.08
CA GLY A 434 6.43 -7.03 5.75
C GLY A 434 5.61 -8.31 5.57
N ILE A 435 6.10 -9.25 4.75
CA ILE A 435 5.57 -10.61 4.61
C ILE A 435 6.74 -11.58 4.74
N GLN A 436 6.71 -12.44 5.75
CA GLN A 436 7.74 -13.44 5.97
C GLN A 436 7.11 -14.79 6.29
N ALA A 437 7.84 -15.86 5.96
CA ALA A 437 7.45 -17.23 6.28
C ALA A 437 8.06 -17.68 7.62
N PHE A 438 7.28 -18.45 8.34
CA PHE A 438 7.66 -19.05 9.62
C PHE A 438 7.17 -20.49 9.71
N GLU A 439 7.85 -21.30 10.49
CA GLU A 439 7.34 -22.61 10.92
C GLU A 439 6.42 -22.42 12.14
N PRO A 440 5.15 -22.84 12.06
CA PRO A 440 4.23 -22.67 13.15
C PRO A 440 4.48 -23.68 14.28
N LEU A 441 4.43 -23.19 15.52
CA LEU A 441 4.31 -24.00 16.74
C LEU A 441 2.92 -23.81 17.30
N LEU A 442 2.27 -24.91 17.68
CA LEU A 442 0.97 -24.85 18.34
C LEU A 442 1.11 -24.32 19.75
N ILE A 443 0.34 -23.29 20.06
CA ILE A 443 0.29 -22.68 21.38
C ILE A 443 -1.14 -22.62 21.89
N GLU A 444 -1.26 -22.60 23.22
CA GLU A 444 -2.53 -22.29 23.86
C GLU A 444 -2.81 -20.79 23.82
N GLY A 445 -4.07 -20.41 23.87
CA GLY A 445 -4.51 -19.02 23.84
C GLY A 445 -5.11 -18.60 22.49
N LYS A 446 -5.19 -17.30 22.26
CA LYS A 446 -5.83 -16.70 21.08
C LYS A 446 -4.91 -15.78 20.29
N ALA A 447 -3.75 -15.42 20.85
CA ALA A 447 -2.79 -14.50 20.25
C ALA A 447 -1.65 -15.25 19.57
N ILE A 448 -1.15 -14.68 18.47
CA ILE A 448 0.00 -15.18 17.74
C ILE A 448 1.27 -14.75 18.48
N GLN A 449 2.19 -15.68 18.73
CA GLN A 449 3.51 -15.33 19.26
C GLN A 449 4.48 -15.04 18.13
N LEU A 450 5.13 -13.87 18.23
CA LEU A 450 6.09 -13.40 17.23
C LEU A 450 7.48 -13.29 17.84
N HIS A 451 8.49 -13.70 17.08
CA HIS A 451 9.89 -13.58 17.49
C HIS A 451 10.31 -12.11 17.60
N PRO A 452 10.98 -11.68 18.68
CA PRO A 452 11.33 -10.26 18.89
C PRO A 452 12.22 -9.65 17.82
N LEU A 453 13.14 -10.40 17.25
CA LEU A 453 14.08 -9.88 16.24
C LEU A 453 13.41 -9.53 14.89
N VAL A 454 12.26 -10.10 14.57
CA VAL A 454 11.53 -9.77 13.34
C VAL A 454 10.60 -8.56 13.49
N CYS A 455 10.40 -8.07 14.68
CA CYS A 455 9.54 -6.91 14.94
C CYS A 455 10.02 -5.66 14.18
N ALA A 456 11.33 -5.47 14.03
CA ALA A 456 11.89 -4.35 13.27
C ALA A 456 11.52 -4.43 11.77
N ALA A 457 11.55 -5.64 11.18
CA ALA A 457 11.18 -5.86 9.79
C ALA A 457 9.69 -5.60 9.52
N PHE A 458 8.81 -6.00 10.43
CA PHE A 458 7.38 -5.76 10.35
C PHE A 458 6.96 -4.36 10.84
N ASN A 459 7.87 -3.60 11.45
CA ASN A 459 7.55 -2.39 12.22
C ASN A 459 6.40 -2.64 13.20
N ALA A 460 6.46 -3.78 13.90
CA ALA A 460 5.43 -4.25 14.82
C ALA A 460 5.83 -3.96 16.27
N ASP A 461 4.84 -3.63 17.08
CA ASP A 461 4.93 -3.59 18.54
C ASP A 461 3.79 -4.40 19.17
N PHE A 462 3.84 -4.60 20.45
CA PHE A 462 2.89 -5.46 21.17
C PHE A 462 1.85 -4.66 21.95
N ASP A 463 1.47 -3.50 21.46
CA ASP A 463 0.47 -2.60 22.07
C ASP A 463 -0.98 -2.91 21.67
N GLY A 464 -1.21 -3.99 20.93
CA GLY A 464 -2.49 -4.39 20.37
C GLY A 464 -2.46 -4.59 18.85
N ASP A 465 -1.30 -4.57 18.24
CA ASP A 465 -1.12 -4.86 16.81
C ASP A 465 -1.66 -6.24 16.45
N GLN A 466 -2.21 -6.33 15.24
CA GLN A 466 -2.70 -7.56 14.66
C GLN A 466 -1.90 -7.92 13.42
N MET A 467 -1.72 -9.22 13.20
CA MET A 467 -1.10 -9.75 11.99
C MET A 467 -2.00 -10.77 11.30
N ALA A 468 -1.94 -10.76 9.98
CA ALA A 468 -2.61 -11.75 9.16
C ALA A 468 -1.74 -13.00 8.98
N VAL A 469 -2.38 -14.17 8.98
CA VAL A 469 -1.76 -15.47 8.72
C VAL A 469 -2.29 -16.02 7.41
N HIS A 470 -1.42 -16.50 6.55
CA HIS A 470 -1.77 -17.14 5.29
C HIS A 470 -1.10 -18.51 5.19
N VAL A 471 -1.82 -19.50 4.68
CA VAL A 471 -1.31 -20.85 4.49
C VAL A 471 -1.06 -21.11 3.01
N PRO A 472 0.20 -21.35 2.58
CA PRO A 472 0.49 -21.82 1.23
C PRO A 472 -0.13 -23.20 1.00
N LEU A 473 -0.84 -23.39 -0.11
CA LEU A 473 -1.60 -24.62 -0.37
C LEU A 473 -0.83 -25.62 -1.23
N THR A 474 -0.16 -25.16 -2.29
CA THR A 474 0.58 -26.04 -3.22
C THR A 474 2.00 -26.30 -2.73
N LEU A 475 2.61 -27.40 -3.21
CA LEU A 475 4.00 -27.70 -2.88
C LEU A 475 4.97 -26.66 -3.41
N GLU A 476 4.70 -26.12 -4.60
CA GLU A 476 5.50 -25.04 -5.20
C GLU A 476 5.47 -23.79 -4.31
N ALA A 477 4.29 -23.38 -3.84
CA ALA A 477 4.14 -22.23 -2.94
C ALA A 477 4.85 -22.46 -1.59
N GLN A 478 4.80 -23.68 -1.04
CA GLN A 478 5.51 -24.04 0.18
C GLN A 478 7.03 -24.00 -0.01
N LEU A 479 7.53 -24.48 -1.17
CA LEU A 479 8.96 -24.42 -1.50
C LEU A 479 9.43 -22.96 -1.68
N GLU A 480 8.68 -22.13 -2.37
CA GLU A 480 8.98 -20.69 -2.49
C GLU A 480 8.99 -20.01 -1.12
N ALA A 481 8.00 -20.28 -0.26
CA ALA A 481 7.97 -19.75 1.10
C ALA A 481 9.20 -20.17 1.90
N ARG A 482 9.61 -21.42 1.79
CA ARG A 482 10.77 -21.97 2.53
C ARG A 482 12.11 -21.45 2.00
N ALA A 483 12.27 -21.38 0.69
CA ALA A 483 13.54 -21.00 0.06
C ALA A 483 13.77 -19.47 0.05
N LEU A 484 12.74 -18.68 -0.19
CA LEU A 484 12.88 -17.24 -0.42
C LEU A 484 12.32 -16.38 0.73
N MET A 485 11.19 -16.78 1.34
CA MET A 485 10.45 -15.94 2.27
C MET A 485 10.71 -16.27 3.75
N MET A 486 11.41 -17.33 4.05
CA MET A 486 11.70 -17.69 5.44
C MET A 486 12.45 -16.55 6.15
N SER A 487 12.08 -16.26 7.38
CA SER A 487 12.68 -15.19 8.20
C SER A 487 14.20 -15.34 8.34
N THR A 488 14.70 -16.56 8.40
CA THR A 488 16.14 -16.85 8.47
C THR A 488 16.90 -16.50 7.21
N ASN A 489 16.27 -16.47 6.05
CA ASN A 489 16.89 -16.09 4.79
C ASN A 489 16.92 -14.58 4.56
N ASN A 490 16.16 -13.83 5.33
CA ASN A 490 16.01 -12.38 5.20
C ASN A 490 16.74 -11.63 6.32
N VAL A 491 18.05 -11.84 6.43
CA VAL A 491 18.92 -11.22 7.44
C VAL A 491 19.28 -9.79 7.09
N LEU A 492 19.57 -9.54 5.81
CA LEU A 492 20.00 -8.22 5.33
C LEU A 492 18.83 -7.40 4.79
N SER A 493 18.86 -6.10 5.06
CA SER A 493 17.90 -5.15 4.48
C SER A 493 18.19 -4.92 2.99
N PRO A 494 17.17 -4.99 2.12
CA PRO A 494 17.35 -4.69 0.70
C PRO A 494 17.61 -3.20 0.41
N ALA A 495 17.39 -2.32 1.39
CA ALA A 495 17.58 -0.88 1.21
C ALA A 495 19.06 -0.45 1.26
N ASN A 496 19.81 -0.98 2.23
CA ASN A 496 21.20 -0.57 2.52
C ASN A 496 22.18 -1.72 2.75
N GLY A 497 21.69 -2.97 2.78
CA GLY A 497 22.53 -4.15 3.04
C GLY A 497 22.95 -4.34 4.50
N ASP A 498 22.43 -3.55 5.42
CA ASP A 498 22.68 -3.75 6.85
C ASP A 498 21.77 -4.86 7.40
N PRO A 499 22.17 -5.55 8.49
CA PRO A 499 21.31 -6.53 9.14
C PRO A 499 20.01 -5.91 9.66
N ILE A 500 18.87 -6.53 9.37
CA ILE A 500 17.57 -6.12 9.88
C ILE A 500 17.17 -6.85 11.17
N ILE A 501 17.73 -8.02 11.41
CA ILE A 501 17.51 -8.83 12.63
C ILE A 501 18.36 -8.33 13.81
N VAL A 502 18.35 -7.03 14.04
CA VAL A 502 19.13 -6.40 15.11
C VAL A 502 18.31 -6.36 16.38
N PRO A 503 18.87 -6.81 17.52
CA PRO A 503 18.24 -6.67 18.82
C PRO A 503 17.90 -5.21 19.16
N SER A 504 16.85 -5.02 19.96
CA SER A 504 16.39 -3.71 20.41
C SER A 504 15.92 -3.76 21.87
N GLN A 505 15.72 -2.59 22.46
CA GLN A 505 15.17 -2.41 23.81
C GLN A 505 15.87 -3.27 24.87
N ASP A 506 15.17 -4.24 25.49
CA ASP A 506 15.64 -5.01 26.64
C ASP A 506 16.91 -5.81 26.33
N VAL A 507 17.04 -6.36 25.13
CA VAL A 507 18.22 -7.12 24.73
C VAL A 507 19.45 -6.22 24.69
N VAL A 508 19.32 -5.03 24.11
CA VAL A 508 20.41 -4.04 24.06
C VAL A 508 20.79 -3.57 25.46
N LEU A 509 19.79 -3.29 26.31
CA LEU A 509 20.05 -2.89 27.71
C LEU A 509 20.79 -3.98 28.50
N GLY A 510 20.36 -5.25 28.34
CA GLY A 510 21.02 -6.37 29.03
C GLY A 510 22.46 -6.59 28.60
N LEU A 511 22.73 -6.52 27.30
CA LEU A 511 24.10 -6.64 26.77
C LEU A 511 24.98 -5.45 27.14
N TYR A 512 24.42 -4.24 27.11
CA TYR A 512 25.12 -3.05 27.55
C TYR A 512 25.49 -3.13 29.03
N TYR A 513 24.56 -3.51 29.89
CA TYR A 513 24.82 -3.72 31.31
C TYR A 513 25.87 -4.79 31.54
N MET A 514 25.81 -5.91 30.83
CA MET A 514 26.74 -7.02 30.95
C MET A 514 28.18 -6.62 30.57
N THR A 515 28.35 -5.75 29.59
CA THR A 515 29.66 -5.38 29.03
C THR A 515 30.25 -4.11 29.65
N ARG A 516 29.57 -3.50 30.61
CA ARG A 516 30.06 -2.31 31.33
C ARG A 516 31.25 -2.66 32.25
N GLU A 517 32.09 -1.67 32.48
CA GLU A 517 33.18 -1.75 33.43
C GLU A 517 32.84 -0.97 34.70
N LYS A 518 33.29 -1.48 35.86
CA LYS A 518 33.19 -0.83 37.15
C LYS A 518 34.55 -0.80 37.82
N VAL A 519 34.93 0.37 38.26
CA VAL A 519 36.16 0.57 39.05
C VAL A 519 35.94 0.08 40.47
N ASN A 520 36.88 -0.58 41.04
CA ASN A 520 36.86 -1.08 42.41
C ASN A 520 35.79 -2.13 42.69
N GLY A 521 35.45 -2.94 41.66
CA GLY A 521 34.55 -4.06 41.77
C GLY A 521 35.14 -5.21 42.59
N LYS A 522 34.26 -6.05 43.18
CA LYS A 522 34.71 -7.26 43.86
C LYS A 522 35.37 -8.22 42.87
N GLY A 523 36.57 -8.71 43.17
CA GLY A 523 37.32 -9.61 42.29
C GLY A 523 38.19 -8.91 41.22
N GLU A 524 38.36 -7.59 41.29
CA GLU A 524 39.22 -6.86 40.35
C GLU A 524 40.66 -7.34 40.38
N GLY A 525 41.28 -7.50 39.20
CA GLY A 525 42.66 -7.95 39.08
C GLY A 525 42.86 -9.47 39.12
N MET A 526 41.83 -10.26 39.20
CA MET A 526 41.95 -11.73 39.19
C MET A 526 42.48 -12.23 37.83
N LEU A 527 43.33 -13.22 37.88
CA LEU A 527 43.84 -13.96 36.73
C LEU A 527 43.03 -15.24 36.57
N LEU A 528 42.38 -15.38 35.41
CA LEU A 528 41.48 -16.50 35.14
C LEU A 528 42.01 -17.26 33.93
N GLN A 529 41.96 -18.58 33.99
CA GLN A 529 42.48 -19.45 32.99
C GLN A 529 41.56 -19.51 31.72
N ASP A 530 40.24 -19.40 31.94
CA ASP A 530 39.25 -19.72 30.94
C ASP A 530 37.98 -18.87 31.16
N PRO A 531 37.23 -18.47 30.16
CA PRO A 531 35.91 -17.84 30.32
C PRO A 531 34.91 -18.60 31.20
N ARG A 532 35.00 -19.92 31.24
CA ARG A 532 34.19 -20.78 32.16
C ARG A 532 34.53 -20.54 33.64
N GLU A 533 35.80 -20.30 33.94
CA GLU A 533 36.24 -19.94 35.30
C GLU A 533 35.68 -18.57 35.67
N ALA A 534 35.62 -17.63 34.75
CA ALA A 534 34.99 -16.33 34.95
C ALA A 534 33.49 -16.44 35.26
N GLU A 535 32.77 -17.31 34.59
CA GLU A 535 31.38 -17.60 34.87
C GLU A 535 31.22 -18.21 36.27
N LYS A 536 32.11 -19.14 36.64
CA LYS A 536 32.11 -19.79 37.95
C LYS A 536 32.37 -18.78 39.08
N ALA A 537 33.37 -17.90 38.92
CA ALA A 537 33.67 -16.84 39.87
C ALA A 537 32.51 -15.87 40.06
N TYR A 538 31.78 -15.55 38.99
CA TYR A 538 30.57 -14.77 39.07
C TYR A 538 29.43 -15.49 39.79
N ARG A 539 29.19 -16.78 39.50
CA ARG A 539 28.12 -17.57 40.13
C ARG A 539 28.37 -17.83 41.63
N THR A 540 29.65 -18.00 42.03
CA THR A 540 30.03 -18.14 43.44
C THR A 540 30.02 -16.83 44.23
N GLY A 541 29.90 -15.69 43.53
CA GLY A 541 29.91 -14.36 44.13
C GLY A 541 31.31 -13.90 44.58
N GLU A 542 32.36 -14.52 44.08
CA GLU A 542 33.76 -14.10 44.30
C GLU A 542 34.12 -12.85 43.49
N ALA A 543 33.48 -12.69 42.37
CA ALA A 543 33.68 -11.51 41.51
C ALA A 543 32.35 -10.95 40.99
N GLU A 544 32.29 -9.63 40.79
CA GLU A 544 31.16 -8.93 40.15
C GLU A 544 31.24 -9.00 38.64
N LEU A 545 30.10 -8.89 37.98
CA LEU A 545 29.99 -8.95 36.51
C LEU A 545 30.86 -7.89 35.80
N HIS A 546 30.99 -6.73 36.42
CA HIS A 546 31.67 -5.56 35.81
C HIS A 546 33.15 -5.45 36.23
N SER A 547 33.67 -6.38 37.03
CA SER A 547 35.03 -6.32 37.55
C SER A 547 36.05 -6.51 36.43
N ARG A 548 37.12 -5.70 36.45
CA ARG A 548 38.23 -5.82 35.51
C ARG A 548 39.09 -7.02 35.90
N VAL A 549 39.30 -7.93 34.98
CA VAL A 549 40.04 -9.18 35.15
C VAL A 549 40.91 -9.48 33.94
N LYS A 550 41.92 -10.34 34.15
CA LYS A 550 42.73 -10.86 33.06
C LYS A 550 42.34 -12.29 32.77
N VAL A 551 41.84 -12.55 31.56
CA VAL A 551 41.38 -13.87 31.16
C VAL A 551 42.16 -14.35 29.94
N ARG A 552 42.49 -15.62 29.94
CA ARG A 552 43.09 -16.27 28.79
C ARG A 552 41.97 -16.59 27.81
N ILE A 553 41.97 -15.90 26.65
CA ILE A 553 40.99 -16.05 25.59
C ILE A 553 41.60 -16.84 24.43
N THR A 554 40.90 -17.87 23.99
CA THR A 554 41.23 -18.64 22.78
C THR A 554 40.41 -18.16 21.62
N GLU A 555 41.06 -17.61 20.61
CA GLU A 555 40.47 -17.19 19.34
C GLU A 555 40.70 -18.26 18.27
N TYR A 556 39.73 -18.46 17.39
CA TYR A 556 39.82 -19.31 16.24
C TYR A 556 40.03 -18.47 14.99
N VAL A 557 41.22 -18.43 14.45
CA VAL A 557 41.56 -17.64 13.24
C VAL A 557 41.58 -18.57 12.04
N LYS A 558 40.94 -18.16 10.94
CA LYS A 558 40.90 -18.96 9.71
C LYS A 558 42.21 -18.76 8.92
N ASN A 559 42.93 -19.84 8.65
CA ASN A 559 44.15 -19.85 7.83
C ASN A 559 43.84 -19.66 6.36
N GLU A 560 44.85 -19.41 5.53
CA GLU A 560 44.74 -19.38 4.07
C GLU A 560 44.20 -20.69 3.47
N ALA A 561 44.43 -21.83 4.15
CA ALA A 561 43.88 -23.12 3.80
C ALA A 561 42.39 -23.35 4.19
N GLY A 562 41.78 -22.35 4.90
CA GLY A 562 40.39 -22.44 5.36
C GLY A 562 40.16 -23.19 6.68
N GLU A 563 41.22 -23.70 7.34
CA GLU A 563 41.14 -24.36 8.62
C GLU A 563 41.24 -23.36 9.79
N PHE A 564 40.63 -23.70 10.93
CA PHE A 564 40.70 -22.87 12.14
C PHE A 564 41.94 -23.18 12.97
N GLU A 565 42.78 -22.18 13.18
CA GLU A 565 43.95 -22.25 14.06
C GLU A 565 43.62 -21.58 15.41
N GLU A 566 44.01 -22.24 16.51
CA GLU A 566 43.78 -21.74 17.86
C GLU A 566 44.89 -20.78 18.26
N LYS A 567 44.52 -19.55 18.57
CA LYS A 567 45.39 -18.52 19.11
C LYS A 567 44.93 -18.12 20.52
N THR A 568 45.71 -18.45 21.51
CA THR A 568 45.41 -18.14 22.91
C THR A 568 46.21 -16.93 23.37
N THR A 569 45.49 -15.90 23.84
CA THR A 569 46.10 -14.64 24.37
C THR A 569 45.55 -14.31 25.75
N LEU A 570 46.38 -13.75 26.63
CA LEU A 570 45.93 -13.18 27.89
C LEU A 570 45.46 -11.75 27.65
N THR A 571 44.20 -11.47 27.92
CA THR A 571 43.59 -10.17 27.61
C THR A 571 42.98 -9.53 28.84
N ASP A 572 43.17 -8.20 28.97
CA ASP A 572 42.45 -7.42 29.97
C ASP A 572 41.01 -7.23 29.53
N THR A 573 40.07 -7.64 30.38
CA THR A 573 38.65 -7.65 30.05
C THR A 573 37.78 -7.57 31.31
N THR A 574 36.48 -7.70 31.17
CA THR A 574 35.55 -7.86 32.30
C THR A 574 34.96 -9.26 32.31
N ILE A 575 34.46 -9.67 33.45
CA ILE A 575 33.80 -10.97 33.60
C ILE A 575 32.61 -11.09 32.66
N GLY A 576 31.79 -10.04 32.52
CA GLY A 576 30.65 -10.02 31.63
C GLY A 576 31.04 -10.22 30.15
N ARG A 577 32.12 -9.58 29.67
CA ARG A 577 32.61 -9.76 28.30
C ARG A 577 33.18 -11.17 28.07
N ALA A 578 33.86 -11.74 29.10
CA ALA A 578 34.35 -13.11 29.02
C ALA A 578 33.19 -14.12 28.93
N ILE A 579 32.13 -13.93 29.70
CA ILE A 579 30.94 -14.78 29.63
C ILE A 579 30.24 -14.64 28.27
N LEU A 580 30.17 -13.43 27.73
CA LEU A 580 29.59 -13.19 26.40
C LEU A 580 30.39 -13.89 25.30
N TRP A 581 31.71 -13.98 25.41
CA TRP A 581 32.56 -14.73 24.48
C TRP A 581 32.19 -16.21 24.39
N MET A 582 31.65 -16.83 25.42
CA MET A 582 31.26 -18.23 25.42
C MET A 582 30.15 -18.54 24.39
N ILE A 583 29.34 -17.56 24.05
CA ILE A 583 28.27 -17.71 23.04
C ILE A 583 28.72 -17.30 21.62
N ALA A 584 29.94 -16.76 21.51
CA ALA A 584 30.47 -16.34 20.22
C ALA A 584 30.76 -17.53 19.30
N PRO A 585 30.37 -17.49 18.03
CA PRO A 585 30.70 -18.55 17.09
C PRO A 585 32.20 -18.54 16.76
N LYS A 586 32.74 -19.72 16.43
CA LYS A 586 34.16 -19.88 16.05
C LYS A 586 34.48 -19.05 14.80
N GLY A 587 35.58 -18.30 14.85
CA GLY A 587 36.03 -17.45 13.74
C GLY A 587 35.72 -15.95 13.89
N MET A 588 35.10 -15.55 15.00
CA MET A 588 34.96 -14.14 15.37
C MET A 588 36.18 -13.64 16.17
N PRO A 589 36.65 -12.40 15.96
CA PRO A 589 37.73 -11.81 16.76
C PRO A 589 37.17 -11.29 18.10
N TYR A 590 37.96 -11.55 19.18
CA TYR A 590 37.56 -11.12 20.53
C TYR A 590 37.52 -9.60 20.68
N SER A 591 38.29 -8.86 19.90
CA SER A 591 38.33 -7.41 19.92
C SER A 591 36.98 -6.75 19.74
N LEU A 592 36.06 -7.39 19.02
CA LEU A 592 34.70 -6.90 18.80
C LEU A 592 33.81 -7.06 20.05
N PHE A 593 34.13 -8.00 20.92
CA PHE A 593 33.40 -8.28 22.16
C PHE A 593 33.99 -7.50 23.36
N ASN A 594 35.28 -7.17 23.28
CA ASN A 594 35.97 -6.46 24.39
C ASN A 594 35.72 -4.95 24.39
N GLN A 595 34.46 -4.56 24.24
CA GLN A 595 33.99 -3.18 24.31
C GLN A 595 32.60 -3.12 24.93
N THR A 596 32.15 -1.95 25.32
CA THR A 596 30.78 -1.76 25.78
C THR A 596 29.82 -1.86 24.59
N LEU A 597 28.90 -2.81 24.64
CA LEU A 597 28.02 -3.11 23.53
C LEU A 597 26.73 -2.29 23.56
N GLY A 598 26.69 -1.19 22.82
CA GLY A 598 25.47 -0.48 22.46
C GLY A 598 24.82 -1.03 21.18
N LYS A 599 23.66 -0.51 20.81
CA LYS A 599 22.90 -0.95 19.64
C LYS A 599 23.72 -0.99 18.34
N LYS A 600 24.58 0.02 18.11
CA LYS A 600 25.44 0.08 16.91
C LYS A 600 26.52 -1.00 16.91
N ALA A 601 27.13 -1.27 18.07
CA ALA A 601 28.14 -2.31 18.22
C ALA A 601 27.54 -3.71 18.01
N ILE A 602 26.37 -3.97 18.54
CA ILE A 602 25.64 -5.24 18.33
C ILE A 602 25.28 -5.45 16.86
N SER A 603 24.81 -4.41 16.16
CA SER A 603 24.54 -4.48 14.72
C SER A 603 25.82 -4.82 13.92
N LYS A 604 26.96 -4.21 14.30
CA LYS A 604 28.25 -4.53 13.69
C LYS A 604 28.68 -5.98 13.95
N LEU A 605 28.48 -6.50 15.18
CA LEU A 605 28.74 -7.89 15.53
C LEU A 605 27.95 -8.86 14.64
N ILE A 606 26.67 -8.64 14.45
CA ILE A 606 25.81 -9.50 13.63
C ILE A 606 26.25 -9.42 12.16
N ASN A 607 26.58 -8.23 11.68
CA ASN A 607 27.05 -8.05 10.30
C ASN A 607 28.37 -8.78 10.05
N GLU A 608 29.33 -8.67 10.96
CA GLU A 608 30.60 -9.40 10.88
C GLU A 608 30.41 -10.92 10.97
N ALA A 609 29.52 -11.40 11.83
CA ALA A 609 29.16 -12.82 11.91
C ALA A 609 28.58 -13.31 10.56
N TYR A 610 27.68 -12.54 9.96
CA TYR A 610 27.10 -12.88 8.66
C TYR A 610 28.15 -12.94 7.55
N ARG A 611 29.04 -11.95 7.48
CA ARG A 611 30.06 -11.85 6.43
C ARG A 611 31.15 -12.91 6.55
N ARG A 612 31.57 -13.25 7.77
CA ARG A 612 32.68 -14.19 8.00
C ARG A 612 32.25 -15.65 8.05
N LEU A 613 31.10 -15.92 8.64
CA LEU A 613 30.65 -17.26 8.98
C LEU A 613 29.44 -17.74 8.18
N GLY A 614 28.75 -16.82 7.52
CA GLY A 614 27.58 -17.12 6.70
C GLY A 614 26.27 -17.06 7.46
N LEU A 615 25.18 -17.36 6.74
CA LEU A 615 23.80 -17.17 7.16
C LEU A 615 23.44 -17.95 8.45
N LYS A 616 23.73 -19.25 8.46
CA LYS A 616 23.28 -20.15 9.53
C LYS A 616 23.86 -19.76 10.89
N GLU A 617 25.19 -19.56 10.93
CA GLU A 617 25.89 -19.18 12.16
C GLU A 617 25.45 -17.80 12.65
N ALA A 618 25.22 -16.84 11.74
CA ALA A 618 24.74 -15.51 12.11
C ALA A 618 23.33 -15.54 12.73
N VAL A 619 22.44 -16.36 12.23
CA VAL A 619 21.07 -16.53 12.76
C VAL A 619 21.10 -17.17 14.15
N MET A 620 21.86 -18.27 14.32
CA MET A 620 22.00 -18.91 15.63
C MET A 620 22.65 -17.96 16.66
N PHE A 621 23.64 -17.20 16.23
CA PHE A 621 24.29 -16.21 17.08
C PHE A 621 23.34 -15.09 17.50
N ALA A 622 22.50 -14.59 16.59
CA ALA A 622 21.48 -13.58 16.92
C ALA A 622 20.48 -14.10 17.95
N ASP A 623 20.03 -15.35 17.85
CA ASP A 623 19.16 -15.97 18.85
C ASP A 623 19.84 -16.08 20.23
N HIS A 624 21.10 -16.51 20.29
CA HIS A 624 21.86 -16.60 21.52
C HIS A 624 22.09 -15.23 22.17
N ILE A 625 22.40 -14.20 21.36
CA ILE A 625 22.51 -12.81 21.83
C ILE A 625 21.18 -12.37 22.45
N MET A 626 20.06 -12.66 21.80
CA MET A 626 18.74 -12.30 22.30
C MET A 626 18.44 -12.94 23.65
N TYR A 627 18.63 -14.25 23.78
CA TYR A 627 18.40 -14.94 25.05
C TYR A 627 19.30 -14.44 26.19
N THR A 628 20.58 -14.21 25.87
CA THR A 628 21.53 -13.65 26.85
C THR A 628 21.15 -12.23 27.24
N GLY A 629 20.78 -11.40 26.30
CA GLY A 629 20.34 -10.03 26.56
C GLY A 629 19.11 -9.97 27.47
N PHE A 630 18.10 -10.79 27.22
CA PHE A 630 16.94 -10.89 28.14
C PHE A 630 17.30 -11.35 29.54
N ALA A 631 18.16 -12.37 29.65
CA ALA A 631 18.57 -12.90 30.95
C ALA A 631 19.31 -11.85 31.80
N TYR A 632 20.24 -11.09 31.17
CA TYR A 632 20.99 -10.06 31.89
C TYR A 632 20.22 -8.76 32.08
N ALA A 633 19.26 -8.42 31.22
CA ALA A 633 18.33 -7.32 31.47
C ALA A 633 17.48 -7.57 32.70
N ALA A 634 16.96 -8.79 32.86
CA ALA A 634 16.22 -9.19 34.06
C ALA A 634 17.08 -9.12 35.32
N ARG A 635 18.34 -9.57 35.26
CA ARG A 635 19.29 -9.54 36.38
C ARG A 635 19.77 -8.15 36.74
N SER A 636 19.79 -7.22 35.75
CA SER A 636 20.21 -5.84 36.01
C SER A 636 19.34 -5.10 37.01
N GLY A 637 18.06 -5.47 37.10
CA GLY A 637 17.09 -4.79 37.94
C GLY A 637 16.91 -3.31 37.60
N SER A 638 17.26 -2.90 36.40
CA SER A 638 17.16 -1.50 35.95
C SER A 638 15.71 -1.03 35.95
N SER A 639 15.45 0.08 36.62
CA SER A 639 14.14 0.73 36.73
C SER A 639 14.31 2.24 36.61
N VAL A 640 13.24 2.97 36.37
CA VAL A 640 13.24 4.43 36.30
C VAL A 640 12.52 5.01 37.49
N GLY A 641 13.27 5.74 38.30
CA GLY A 641 12.74 6.50 39.42
C GLY A 641 12.80 8.00 39.20
N ILE A 642 12.07 8.77 39.99
CA ILE A 642 12.10 10.24 39.91
C ILE A 642 13.48 10.76 40.28
N ASP A 643 14.15 10.15 41.25
CA ASP A 643 15.45 10.54 41.71
C ASP A 643 16.60 10.29 40.72
N ASP A 644 16.39 9.36 39.77
CA ASP A 644 17.33 9.10 38.69
C ASP A 644 17.41 10.27 37.66
N MET A 645 16.41 11.16 37.66
CA MET A 645 16.39 12.37 36.85
C MET A 645 17.09 13.51 37.58
N VAL A 646 18.41 13.50 37.57
CA VAL A 646 19.21 14.51 38.27
C VAL A 646 19.15 15.85 37.55
N ILE A 647 18.69 16.89 38.25
CA ILE A 647 18.65 18.26 37.74
C ILE A 647 20.01 18.91 38.02
N PRO A 648 20.70 19.47 37.02
CA PRO A 648 22.01 20.13 37.28
C PRO A 648 21.81 21.44 38.03
N GLU A 649 22.61 21.67 39.08
CA GLU A 649 22.58 22.90 39.88
C GLU A 649 22.87 24.16 39.03
N LYS A 650 23.75 24.01 38.05
CA LYS A 650 24.13 25.07 37.11
C LYS A 650 22.95 25.53 36.22
N LYS A 651 21.85 24.79 36.18
CA LYS A 651 20.67 25.15 35.39
C LYS A 651 20.15 26.54 35.73
N TYR A 652 19.99 26.80 37.02
CA TYR A 652 19.43 28.08 37.50
C TYR A 652 20.34 29.25 37.22
N GLU A 653 21.66 29.09 37.30
CA GLU A 653 22.67 30.08 36.96
C GLU A 653 22.61 30.43 35.46
N ILE A 654 22.55 29.41 34.60
CA ILE A 654 22.46 29.60 33.14
C ILE A 654 21.14 30.28 32.74
N ILE A 655 20.02 29.91 33.35
CA ILE A 655 18.74 30.55 33.11
C ILE A 655 18.76 32.02 33.53
N SER A 656 19.25 32.32 34.72
CA SER A 656 19.39 33.69 35.24
C SER A 656 20.27 34.57 34.36
N ALA A 657 21.37 34.03 33.86
CA ALA A 657 22.24 34.75 32.92
C ALA A 657 21.55 35.04 31.58
N ALA A 658 20.81 34.04 31.04
CA ALA A 658 20.01 34.21 29.80
C ALA A 658 18.89 35.25 29.96
N GLU A 659 18.21 35.27 31.11
CA GLU A 659 17.19 36.26 31.42
C GLU A 659 17.77 37.68 31.49
N ALA A 660 18.97 37.85 32.06
CA ALA A 660 19.65 39.14 32.07
C ALA A 660 20.03 39.61 30.65
N GLU A 661 20.55 38.72 29.80
CA GLU A 661 20.86 39.03 28.40
C GLU A 661 19.60 39.41 27.63
N VAL A 662 18.49 38.73 27.84
CA VAL A 662 17.19 39.04 27.21
C VAL A 662 16.64 40.38 27.68
N ALA A 663 16.80 40.74 28.96
CA ALA A 663 16.40 42.02 29.49
C ALA A 663 17.21 43.17 28.85
N GLU A 664 18.51 42.98 28.68
CA GLU A 664 19.38 43.96 27.98
C GLU A 664 18.91 44.18 26.53
N ILE A 665 18.59 43.14 25.78
CA ILE A 665 18.07 43.23 24.41
C ILE A 665 16.72 43.94 24.39
N GLN A 666 15.91 43.71 25.41
CA GLN A 666 14.59 44.38 25.54
C GLN A 666 14.73 45.89 25.79
N GLU A 667 15.72 46.31 26.61
CA GLU A 667 16.10 47.72 26.82
C GLU A 667 16.64 48.37 25.54
N GLN A 668 17.49 47.67 24.79
CA GLN A 668 17.97 48.13 23.49
C GLN A 668 16.84 48.33 22.49
N PHE A 669 15.83 47.46 22.50
CA PHE A 669 14.66 47.61 21.69
C PHE A 669 13.80 48.80 22.09
N GLN A 670 13.58 49.03 23.39
CA GLN A 670 12.85 50.17 23.89
C GLN A 670 13.54 51.49 23.60
N SER A 671 14.87 51.52 23.58
CA SER A 671 15.67 52.68 23.20
C SER A 671 15.74 52.93 21.69
N GLY A 672 15.16 52.05 20.88
CA GLY A 672 15.11 52.17 19.42
C GLY A 672 16.37 51.76 18.68
N LEU A 673 17.33 51.12 19.35
CA LEU A 673 18.60 50.65 18.75
C LEU A 673 18.44 49.39 17.90
N VAL A 674 17.42 48.58 18.14
CA VAL A 674 17.18 47.30 17.51
C VAL A 674 15.77 47.20 16.97
N THR A 675 15.60 46.62 15.79
CA THR A 675 14.25 46.40 15.21
C THR A 675 13.53 45.24 15.88
N ALA A 676 12.23 45.17 15.73
CA ALA A 676 11.40 44.09 16.32
C ALA A 676 11.82 42.68 15.80
N GLY A 677 12.21 42.57 14.52
CA GLY A 677 12.69 41.32 13.92
C GLY A 677 14.08 40.89 14.45
N GLU A 678 14.97 41.85 14.64
CA GLU A 678 16.28 41.59 15.23
C GLU A 678 16.16 41.17 16.70
N ARG A 679 15.32 41.87 17.46
CA ARG A 679 15.01 41.50 18.84
C ARG A 679 14.54 40.04 18.92
N TYR A 680 13.56 39.69 18.11
CA TYR A 680 12.98 38.35 18.05
C TYR A 680 14.06 37.29 17.77
N ASN A 681 14.90 37.51 16.74
CA ASN A 681 15.95 36.55 16.39
C ASN A 681 17.01 36.44 17.51
N LYS A 682 17.47 37.57 18.09
CA LYS A 682 18.42 37.55 19.18
C LYS A 682 17.89 36.83 20.43
N VAL A 683 16.65 37.05 20.80
CA VAL A 683 16.02 36.35 21.94
C VAL A 683 15.97 34.85 21.72
N ILE A 684 15.60 34.39 20.52
CA ILE A 684 15.60 32.96 20.17
C ILE A 684 17.01 32.38 20.24
N ASP A 685 18.01 33.09 19.70
CA ASP A 685 19.39 32.61 19.72
C ASP A 685 19.94 32.50 21.16
N ILE A 686 19.66 33.45 22.01
CA ILE A 686 20.04 33.40 23.44
C ILE A 686 19.41 32.16 24.12
N TRP A 687 18.12 31.96 23.95
CA TRP A 687 17.43 30.81 24.56
C TRP A 687 17.84 29.47 23.96
N ALA A 688 18.14 29.41 22.67
CA ALA A 688 18.68 28.19 22.03
C ALA A 688 20.07 27.86 22.60
N ALA A 689 20.96 28.84 22.75
CA ALA A 689 22.28 28.67 23.36
C ALA A 689 22.18 28.28 24.84
N ALA A 690 21.27 28.90 25.60
CA ALA A 690 21.03 28.54 26.99
C ALA A 690 20.54 27.10 27.13
N ASN A 691 19.62 26.68 26.29
CA ASN A 691 19.08 25.31 26.27
C ASN A 691 20.17 24.28 25.97
N GLU A 692 21.09 24.59 25.05
CA GLU A 692 22.23 23.70 24.74
C GLU A 692 23.23 23.63 25.90
N ARG A 693 23.54 24.76 26.56
CA ARG A 693 24.41 24.79 27.76
C ARG A 693 23.81 23.96 28.91
N VAL A 694 22.46 24.08 29.14
CA VAL A 694 21.77 23.27 30.16
C VAL A 694 21.80 21.81 29.80
N ALA A 695 21.57 21.46 28.52
CA ALA A 695 21.65 20.08 28.05
C ALA A 695 23.02 19.46 28.24
N LYS A 696 24.07 20.22 27.94
CA LYS A 696 25.47 19.80 28.14
C LYS A 696 25.81 19.59 29.61
N ALA A 697 25.46 20.52 30.49
CA ALA A 697 25.66 20.41 31.93
C ALA A 697 24.89 19.20 32.51
N MET A 698 23.64 18.95 32.05
CA MET A 698 22.85 17.80 32.43
C MET A 698 23.52 16.49 32.01
N MET A 699 23.96 16.40 30.77
CA MET A 699 24.64 15.20 30.26
C MET A 699 25.96 14.92 30.95
N GLU A 700 26.75 15.93 31.25
CA GLU A 700 28.00 15.80 32.01
C GLU A 700 27.68 15.22 33.42
N ASN A 701 26.67 15.73 34.06
CA ASN A 701 26.24 15.28 35.40
C ASN A 701 25.69 13.85 35.41
N LEU A 702 24.94 13.45 34.36
CA LEU A 702 24.36 12.11 34.26
C LEU A 702 25.37 11.08 33.76
N SER A 703 26.32 11.47 32.93
CA SER A 703 27.21 10.52 32.22
C SER A 703 28.43 10.08 33.04
N GLN A 704 28.85 10.86 34.00
CA GLN A 704 30.09 10.61 34.75
C GLN A 704 29.82 10.53 36.27
N GLU A 705 30.51 9.58 36.89
CA GLU A 705 30.49 9.34 38.31
C GLU A 705 31.94 9.26 38.78
N GLU A 706 32.30 9.98 39.86
CA GLU A 706 33.64 9.94 40.45
C GLU A 706 33.68 8.86 41.51
N VAL A 707 34.53 7.88 41.33
CA VAL A 707 34.74 6.76 42.25
C VAL A 707 36.18 6.71 42.63
N ILE A 708 36.45 6.44 43.90
CA ILE A 708 37.79 6.28 44.44
C ILE A 708 38.28 4.88 44.09
N ASN A 709 39.41 4.78 43.38
CA ASN A 709 40.05 3.52 43.05
C ASN A 709 40.74 2.91 44.29
N ARG A 710 41.27 1.70 44.20
CA ARG A 710 41.97 1.00 45.29
C ARG A 710 43.22 1.72 45.78
N GLU A 711 43.79 2.57 44.94
CA GLU A 711 44.99 3.37 45.26
C GLU A 711 44.65 4.70 45.94
N GLY A 712 43.36 4.98 46.15
CA GLY A 712 42.88 6.20 46.80
C GLY A 712 42.77 7.41 45.87
N ASN A 713 42.97 7.23 44.55
CA ASN A 713 42.85 8.29 43.56
C ASN A 713 41.42 8.35 42.99
N PRO A 714 40.85 9.54 42.79
CA PRO A 714 39.55 9.68 42.12
C PRO A 714 39.68 9.34 40.61
N GLU A 715 38.92 8.32 40.19
CA GLU A 715 38.81 7.91 38.77
C GLU A 715 37.38 8.17 38.32
N LYS A 716 37.25 8.77 37.10
CA LYS A 716 35.96 8.99 36.49
C LYS A 716 35.53 7.75 35.73
N GLN A 717 34.35 7.21 36.09
CA GLN A 717 33.72 6.14 35.34
C GLN A 717 32.38 6.60 34.73
N ALA A 718 31.90 5.90 33.71
CA ALA A 718 30.59 6.12 33.20
C ALA A 718 29.52 5.75 34.27
N SER A 719 28.53 6.59 34.47
CA SER A 719 27.51 6.42 35.50
C SER A 719 26.67 5.15 35.28
N PHE A 720 26.25 4.54 36.39
CA PHE A 720 25.28 3.44 36.41
C PHE A 720 23.84 3.92 36.57
N ASN A 721 23.55 5.20 36.31
CA ASN A 721 22.20 5.72 36.29
C ASN A 721 21.37 5.02 35.24
N SER A 722 20.19 4.50 35.61
CA SER A 722 19.33 3.72 34.71
C SER A 722 18.91 4.48 33.45
N ILE A 723 18.60 5.76 33.57
CA ILE A 723 18.18 6.62 32.45
C ILE A 723 19.36 6.82 31.49
N PHE A 724 20.54 7.11 32.03
CA PHE A 724 21.74 7.24 31.21
C PHE A 724 22.07 5.94 30.49
N MET A 725 22.03 4.79 31.16
CA MET A 725 22.27 3.49 30.53
C MET A 725 21.29 3.21 29.39
N MET A 726 19.98 3.50 29.55
CA MET A 726 18.97 3.29 28.53
C MET A 726 19.21 4.17 27.30
N ALA A 727 19.63 5.40 27.48
CA ALA A 727 19.88 6.33 26.39
C ALA A 727 21.23 6.10 25.69
N ASP A 728 22.29 5.87 26.43
CA ASP A 728 23.65 5.66 25.90
C ASP A 728 23.75 4.33 25.14
N SER A 729 23.10 3.29 25.63
CA SER A 729 23.02 1.98 24.94
C SER A 729 22.24 2.06 23.62
N GLY A 730 21.36 3.04 23.45
CA GLY A 730 20.42 3.10 22.35
C GLY A 730 19.22 2.16 22.51
N ALA A 731 18.99 1.63 23.71
CA ALA A 731 17.86 0.77 24.01
C ALA A 731 16.52 1.52 23.93
N ARG A 732 16.45 2.66 24.65
CA ARG A 732 15.25 3.51 24.67
C ARG A 732 15.61 4.94 25.06
N GLY A 733 14.96 5.89 24.38
CA GLY A 733 15.15 7.30 24.64
C GLY A 733 16.35 7.90 23.89
N SER A 734 16.39 9.21 23.87
CA SER A 734 17.48 10.00 23.30
C SER A 734 17.91 11.12 24.25
N ALA A 735 19.10 11.69 24.05
CA ALA A 735 19.56 12.82 24.83
C ALA A 735 18.55 13.99 24.84
N ALA A 736 17.86 14.22 23.73
CA ALA A 736 16.81 15.23 23.62
C ALA A 736 15.59 14.95 24.52
N GLN A 737 15.20 13.69 24.66
CA GLN A 737 14.11 13.29 25.57
C GLN A 737 14.50 13.41 27.03
N ILE A 738 15.75 13.03 27.39
CA ILE A 738 16.26 13.19 28.76
C ILE A 738 16.34 14.67 29.13
N ARG A 739 16.75 15.53 28.20
CA ARG A 739 16.77 16.98 28.41
C ARG A 739 15.39 17.52 28.81
N GLN A 740 14.33 17.03 28.21
CA GLN A 740 12.96 17.43 28.60
C GLN A 740 12.57 16.90 29.99
N LEU A 741 13.12 15.77 30.43
CA LEU A 741 12.84 15.17 31.72
C LEU A 741 13.59 15.85 32.86
N ALA A 742 14.89 16.14 32.71
CA ALA A 742 15.78 16.60 33.79
C ALA A 742 16.45 17.95 33.53
N GLY A 743 16.40 18.46 32.30
CA GLY A 743 16.99 19.74 31.93
C GLY A 743 15.95 20.85 31.78
N MET A 744 15.73 21.30 30.57
CA MET A 744 14.81 22.36 30.19
C MET A 744 14.08 21.94 28.91
N ARG A 745 12.78 22.18 28.82
CA ARG A 745 12.00 21.82 27.63
C ARG A 745 12.35 22.71 26.42
N GLY A 746 12.62 24.01 26.67
CA GLY A 746 13.10 24.93 25.64
C GLY A 746 12.01 25.63 24.86
N LEU A 747 12.38 26.10 23.65
CA LEU A 747 11.50 26.83 22.76
C LEU A 747 10.49 25.93 22.06
N MET A 748 9.25 26.42 21.91
CA MET A 748 8.17 25.73 21.23
C MET A 748 7.80 26.41 19.90
N ALA A 749 7.51 25.60 18.89
CA ALA A 749 7.05 26.08 17.59
C ALA A 749 5.52 26.20 17.54
N ARG A 750 5.02 27.25 16.88
CA ARG A 750 3.61 27.41 16.52
C ARG A 750 3.26 26.51 15.33
N PRO A 751 1.98 26.28 15.04
CA PRO A 751 1.55 25.54 13.85
C PRO A 751 2.03 26.13 12.52
N ASP A 752 2.22 27.46 12.43
CA ASP A 752 2.74 28.16 11.26
C ASP A 752 4.27 28.00 11.04
N GLY A 753 4.96 27.42 12.02
CA GLY A 753 6.41 27.22 11.98
C GLY A 753 7.22 28.28 12.70
N SER A 754 6.61 29.40 13.12
CA SER A 754 7.30 30.41 13.93
C SER A 754 7.58 29.89 15.34
N ILE A 755 8.63 30.36 15.97
CA ILE A 755 9.03 29.98 17.33
C ILE A 755 8.42 30.95 18.34
N ILE A 756 7.93 30.46 19.46
CA ILE A 756 7.42 31.29 20.54
C ILE A 756 8.61 31.83 21.33
N GLU A 757 8.69 33.16 21.51
CA GLU A 757 9.82 33.84 22.18
C GLU A 757 10.01 33.37 23.64
N THR A 758 8.93 33.02 24.33
CA THR A 758 8.97 32.61 25.73
C THR A 758 9.31 31.12 25.81
N PRO A 759 10.46 30.72 26.34
CA PRO A 759 10.83 29.33 26.48
C PRO A 759 10.11 28.68 27.65
N ILE A 760 10.04 27.34 27.62
CA ILE A 760 9.63 26.56 28.77
C ILE A 760 10.89 26.18 29.57
N THR A 761 11.14 26.91 30.65
CA THR A 761 12.32 26.71 31.51
C THR A 761 12.19 25.52 32.45
N ALA A 762 10.94 25.10 32.75
CA ALA A 762 10.67 23.93 33.55
C ALA A 762 10.92 22.64 32.77
N ASN A 763 11.25 21.56 33.50
CA ASN A 763 11.31 20.21 32.99
C ASN A 763 10.09 19.39 33.50
N PHE A 764 9.93 18.15 33.06
CA PHE A 764 8.82 17.30 33.49
C PHE A 764 8.93 16.86 34.97
N ARG A 765 10.15 16.78 35.53
CA ARG A 765 10.35 16.45 36.94
C ARG A 765 9.83 17.57 37.86
N GLU A 766 10.10 18.83 37.52
CA GLU A 766 9.62 20.01 38.27
C GLU A 766 8.13 20.26 38.08
N GLY A 767 7.60 19.85 36.93
CA GLY A 767 6.24 20.11 36.52
C GLY A 767 6.10 21.44 35.75
N LEU A 768 5.18 21.45 34.78
CA LEU A 768 4.89 22.61 33.97
C LEU A 768 3.75 23.42 34.60
N ASN A 769 3.85 24.76 34.52
CA ASN A 769 2.69 25.58 34.85
C ASN A 769 1.63 25.55 33.72
N VAL A 770 0.45 26.11 33.98
CA VAL A 770 -0.68 26.04 33.04
C VAL A 770 -0.35 26.71 31.69
N LEU A 771 0.34 27.83 31.71
CA LEU A 771 0.73 28.54 30.48
C LEU A 771 1.78 27.76 29.67
N GLN A 772 2.78 27.20 30.34
CA GLN A 772 3.81 26.37 29.71
C GLN A 772 3.21 25.11 29.09
N TYR A 773 2.27 24.48 29.80
CA TYR A 773 1.54 23.33 29.26
C TYR A 773 0.73 23.70 28.02
N PHE A 774 -0.01 24.82 28.07
CA PHE A 774 -0.79 25.30 26.92
C PHE A 774 0.09 25.59 25.70
N ILE A 775 1.23 26.28 25.87
CA ILE A 775 2.20 26.54 24.81
C ILE A 775 2.69 25.22 24.21
N SER A 776 2.94 24.20 25.04
CA SER A 776 3.41 22.90 24.57
C SER A 776 2.41 22.13 23.71
N THR A 777 1.12 22.39 23.87
CA THR A 777 0.07 21.73 23.09
C THR A 777 0.13 22.09 21.59
N HIS A 778 0.63 23.27 21.23
CA HIS A 778 0.81 23.66 19.83
C HIS A 778 1.76 22.73 19.07
N GLY A 779 2.91 22.43 19.66
CA GLY A 779 3.89 21.52 19.09
C GLY A 779 3.37 20.08 18.98
N ALA A 780 2.65 19.61 20.01
CA ALA A 780 2.03 18.29 20.00
C ALA A 780 0.97 18.15 18.89
N ARG A 781 0.08 19.12 18.75
CA ARG A 781 -0.96 19.14 17.70
C ARG A 781 -0.34 19.17 16.31
N LYS A 782 0.68 20.02 16.08
CA LYS A 782 1.41 20.06 14.81
C LYS A 782 2.05 18.72 14.49
N GLY A 783 2.73 18.11 15.46
CA GLY A 783 3.35 16.79 15.28
C GLY A 783 2.35 15.71 14.88
N LEU A 784 1.17 15.66 15.51
CA LEU A 784 0.12 14.70 15.17
C LEU A 784 -0.42 14.94 13.75
N ALA A 785 -0.68 16.20 13.37
CA ALA A 785 -1.15 16.55 12.04
C ALA A 785 -0.11 16.23 10.95
N ASP A 786 1.16 16.59 11.18
CA ASP A 786 2.26 16.32 10.25
C ASP A 786 2.46 14.81 10.05
N THR A 787 2.38 14.02 11.10
CA THR A 787 2.49 12.55 11.01
C THR A 787 1.39 11.98 10.13
N ALA A 788 0.14 12.39 10.31
CA ALA A 788 -0.99 11.91 9.51
C ALA A 788 -0.83 12.27 8.02
N LEU A 789 -0.42 13.51 7.70
CA LEU A 789 -0.23 13.98 6.33
C LEU A 789 0.99 13.32 5.65
N LYS A 790 2.12 13.22 6.36
CA LYS A 790 3.34 12.58 5.83
C LYS A 790 3.14 11.10 5.54
N THR A 791 2.39 10.39 6.38
CA THR A 791 2.04 8.98 6.16
C THR A 791 1.27 8.79 4.85
N ALA A 792 0.26 9.62 4.59
CA ALA A 792 -0.51 9.57 3.35
C ALA A 792 0.35 9.87 2.11
N ASN A 793 1.18 10.90 2.17
CA ASN A 793 2.09 11.29 1.08
C ASN A 793 3.13 10.22 0.78
N SER A 794 3.75 9.64 1.82
CA SER A 794 4.70 8.54 1.68
C SER A 794 4.07 7.31 1.05
N GLY A 795 2.86 6.92 1.48
CA GLY A 795 2.13 5.80 0.89
C GLY A 795 1.80 6.01 -0.58
N TYR A 796 1.41 7.21 -0.96
CA TYR A 796 1.14 7.56 -2.36
C TYR A 796 2.42 7.58 -3.22
N LEU A 797 3.53 8.11 -2.69
CA LEU A 797 4.83 8.08 -3.38
C LEU A 797 5.31 6.64 -3.61
N THR A 798 5.27 5.81 -2.58
CA THR A 798 5.65 4.39 -2.67
C THR A 798 4.86 3.67 -3.76
N ARG A 799 3.54 3.88 -3.80
CA ARG A 799 2.70 3.29 -4.85
C ARG A 799 3.11 3.74 -6.24
N ARG A 800 3.34 5.04 -6.47
CA ARG A 800 3.75 5.54 -7.79
C ARG A 800 5.08 4.93 -8.25
N LEU A 801 6.03 4.82 -7.32
CA LEU A 801 7.33 4.20 -7.60
C LEU A 801 7.20 2.71 -7.94
N VAL A 802 6.38 1.97 -7.20
CA VAL A 802 6.10 0.56 -7.50
C VAL A 802 5.43 0.39 -8.85
N ASP A 803 4.41 1.21 -9.17
CA ASP A 803 3.70 1.14 -10.45
C ASP A 803 4.65 1.38 -11.64
N VAL A 804 5.66 2.23 -11.48
CA VAL A 804 6.68 2.50 -12.54
C VAL A 804 7.75 1.41 -12.62
N ALA A 805 8.17 0.87 -11.47
CA ALA A 805 9.34 -0.01 -11.39
C ALA A 805 9.00 -1.52 -11.39
N GLN A 806 7.73 -1.91 -11.35
CA GLN A 806 7.32 -3.32 -11.23
C GLN A 806 7.78 -4.21 -12.39
N ASP A 807 7.96 -3.64 -13.57
CA ASP A 807 8.37 -4.38 -14.78
C ASP A 807 9.90 -4.45 -14.94
N LEU A 808 10.67 -3.77 -14.08
CA LEU A 808 12.13 -3.79 -14.11
C LEU A 808 12.63 -5.09 -13.48
N VAL A 809 13.35 -5.86 -14.27
CA VAL A 809 13.97 -7.13 -13.87
C VAL A 809 15.47 -7.04 -14.09
N ILE A 810 16.25 -7.45 -13.08
CA ILE A 810 17.70 -7.59 -13.21
C ILE A 810 17.95 -8.88 -13.99
N VAL A 811 18.57 -8.79 -15.16
CA VAL A 811 18.86 -9.91 -16.06
C VAL A 811 20.25 -10.48 -15.80
N GLU A 812 21.20 -9.62 -15.46
CA GLU A 812 22.60 -9.95 -15.20
C GLU A 812 23.09 -9.24 -13.93
N ASP A 813 23.96 -9.86 -13.16
CA ASP A 813 24.52 -9.27 -11.94
C ASP A 813 25.45 -8.09 -12.28
N ASP A 814 26.26 -8.24 -13.32
CA ASP A 814 27.15 -7.21 -13.87
C ASP A 814 27.22 -7.35 -15.39
N CYS A 815 26.81 -6.33 -16.09
CA CYS A 815 26.88 -6.30 -17.57
C CYS A 815 28.27 -5.93 -18.10
N GLY A 816 29.26 -5.65 -17.22
CA GLY A 816 30.63 -5.33 -17.58
C GLY A 816 30.82 -4.00 -18.34
N THR A 817 29.83 -3.15 -18.41
CA THR A 817 29.92 -1.84 -19.07
C THR A 817 30.71 -0.84 -18.24
N HIS A 818 31.62 -0.09 -18.89
CA HIS A 818 32.27 1.06 -18.30
C HIS A 818 31.57 2.38 -18.61
N GLU A 819 30.55 2.34 -19.49
CA GLU A 819 29.73 3.49 -19.84
C GLU A 819 28.52 3.56 -18.91
N GLY A 820 28.65 4.28 -17.83
CA GLY A 820 27.59 4.48 -16.85
C GLY A 820 27.19 5.96 -16.70
N LEU A 821 25.99 6.20 -16.20
CA LEU A 821 25.56 7.53 -15.75
C LEU A 821 26.07 7.76 -14.32
N VAL A 822 26.92 8.77 -14.15
CA VAL A 822 27.35 9.18 -12.82
C VAL A 822 26.24 10.01 -12.18
N MET A 823 25.64 9.46 -11.10
CA MET A 823 24.61 10.16 -10.33
C MET A 823 25.21 10.62 -9.01
N THR A 824 25.13 11.90 -8.73
CA THR A 824 25.50 12.46 -7.43
C THR A 824 24.23 12.70 -6.60
N LEU A 825 24.24 12.23 -5.37
CA LEU A 825 23.17 12.53 -4.42
C LEU A 825 23.29 13.99 -3.99
N SER A 826 22.35 14.82 -4.44
CA SER A 826 22.22 16.19 -3.94
C SER A 826 21.11 16.21 -2.88
N LEU A 827 21.48 16.51 -1.64
CA LEU A 827 20.54 16.68 -0.53
C LEU A 827 19.53 17.82 -0.74
N ILE A 828 19.79 18.70 -1.72
CA ILE A 828 18.89 19.81 -2.06
C ILE A 828 17.68 19.32 -2.87
N HIS A 829 17.77 18.15 -3.50
CA HIS A 829 16.75 17.60 -4.39
C HIS A 829 16.00 16.40 -3.80
N ILE A 830 16.35 16.01 -2.58
CA ILE A 830 15.64 15.03 -1.74
C ILE A 830 14.84 15.79 -0.67
#